data_3535167ef4846d3403b1c944c9f4c8a1
#
_entry.id   3535167ef4846d3403b1c944c9f4c8a1
#
_cell.length_a   1.000
_cell.length_b   1.000
_cell.length_c   1.000
_cell.angle_alpha   90.00
_cell.angle_beta   90.00
_cell.angle_gamma   90.00
#
_symmetry.space_group_name_H-M   'P 1'
#
loop_
_entity.id
_entity.type
_entity.pdbx_description
1 polymer ?
#
loop_
_entity_poly.entity_id
_entity_poly.type
_entity_poly.pdbx_seq_one_letter_code
_entity_poly.pdbx_strand_id
1 'polypeptide(L)'
;MNAVASLQADAEPSAVVADQRWYKDAIIYQVHVKSFFDSNDDGIGDFPGLISKLDYIAELGVDTIWLLPFYPSPRRDDGYDIAEYMAVHPDYGSIEDFEQLVAQAHARGIRIVTELVINHTSDQHPWFQRARTAPAGSPGRDFYVWSDTDQEYEGTRIIFCDTEKSNWTWDPVAGQYFWHRFYSHQPDLNFDNPAVLEAVLEVMRFWLDRGVDGLRLDAVPYLIERAGTSNENLPETHAILRKIRATLDAEYPDRMLLAEANMWPEDTQQYFGQNADECHMAFHFPLMPRMYMAIAREDRFPITDIMRQTPEIPESCQWAIFLRNHDELTLEMVTDSERDYLWQTYAADRRARINLGIRRRLAPLLERDRRRIELMTSLLLTMPGTPVLYYGDEIGMGDNIHLGDRDGVRTPMQWSIDRNGGFSRADPAQLVLPPVMDPLYGFQAVNVEAQIRDQHSLLTWTRRVLSVRKRYQAFGRGTLRFLYPGNRRMLAYLRCYQDETVLCVANLSHTLQAVELDLSEFEGRVPVDIIGGGSFPPIGRLTYLLTVPPFGFYAFELVSEGTLPDWHVPSPVPLPDYRTLVLRSDADGSAALLPHLPTLEGEILPAWLSARRWFSAKDQALRSVRIARRTPLPGDQPMTLLELEVELEDGRRERYMLPVGIVWEREQPSTLAEQLALARVRQGREVGYLTDAFALKPMVRGVIDALCSNAALKFCDGEEASQQGQVRFEATPALAMLDIPHDPEIRWLSAEQSNSSLVIADKAVFKLLRHVAVGANPEIEIGRRLTEMGYANAAPLLGSISRVDGQGTVTTIALLQGFIRNQGDAWRWTLDHLARSFDEYVTAQTDEARAEAVAGYDAFAAVVGTRLAELHEALARDTDDADFAPQRIDLPTANDVVAGVGRQVEAMWDTVNARLAGSEDSAEREALEAVLAERPQLDALLAKAPSVLADSLLTRVHGDFHLGQILVAFDDVVLIDF
;
A
#
# COMPACT_ATOMS: atom_id res chain seq x y z
N MET A 1 -18.21 30.56 10.52
CA MET A 1 -17.32 31.06 11.58
C MET A 1 -18.00 30.84 12.92
N ASN A 2 -17.36 30.19 13.86
CA ASN A 2 -17.79 29.77 15.21
C ASN A 2 -18.46 28.37 15.30
N ALA A 3 -17.68 27.29 15.08
CA ALA A 3 -17.92 25.96 15.64
C ALA A 3 -16.69 25.02 15.58
N VAL A 4 -15.46 25.56 15.64
CA VAL A 4 -14.21 24.74 15.66
C VAL A 4 -13.28 25.17 16.80
N ALA A 5 -13.78 25.82 17.82
CA ALA A 5 -12.97 26.34 18.93
C ALA A 5 -13.45 25.86 20.31
N SER A 6 -13.75 24.56 20.49
CA SER A 6 -14.04 24.03 21.85
C SER A 6 -13.78 22.53 22.01
N LEU A 7 -12.75 21.98 21.34
CA LEU A 7 -12.22 20.64 21.61
C LEU A 7 -10.71 20.68 21.84
N GLN A 8 -10.25 21.63 22.61
CA GLN A 8 -8.91 21.67 23.20
C GLN A 8 -9.03 22.08 24.66
N ALA A 9 -9.41 21.16 25.51
CA ALA A 9 -9.10 21.19 26.95
C ALA A 9 -9.38 19.80 27.54
N ASP A 10 -8.36 19.29 28.24
CA ASP A 10 -8.44 18.17 29.20
C ASP A 10 -8.38 16.75 28.62
N ALA A 11 -7.33 16.45 27.84
CA ALA A 11 -6.70 15.14 27.94
C ALA A 11 -5.39 15.35 28.71
N GLU A 12 -5.36 14.94 29.99
CA GLU A 12 -4.08 14.71 30.69
C GLU A 12 -3.26 13.76 29.82
N PRO A 13 -1.95 13.98 29.59
CA PRO A 13 -1.12 13.04 28.89
C PRO A 13 -1.14 11.73 29.69
N SER A 14 -1.85 10.74 29.19
CA SER A 14 -1.67 9.35 29.60
C SER A 14 -0.18 9.09 29.56
N ALA A 15 0.42 8.76 30.71
CA ALA A 15 1.82 8.39 30.80
C ALA A 15 1.98 7.19 29.84
N VAL A 16 2.53 7.47 28.65
CA VAL A 16 2.94 6.44 27.70
C VAL A 16 3.93 5.58 28.47
N VAL A 17 3.57 4.35 28.77
CA VAL A 17 4.50 3.35 29.29
C VAL A 17 5.66 3.34 28.30
N ALA A 18 6.85 3.79 28.73
CA ALA A 18 8.01 3.91 27.86
C ALA A 18 8.26 2.54 27.24
N ASP A 19 8.16 2.43 25.92
CA ASP A 19 8.44 1.17 25.22
C ASP A 19 9.95 0.90 25.34
N GLN A 20 10.30 -0.03 26.22
CA GLN A 20 11.70 -0.40 26.47
C GLN A 20 12.41 -0.97 25.22
N ARG A 21 11.67 -1.26 24.14
CA ARG A 21 12.17 -1.81 22.87
C ARG A 21 12.07 -0.81 21.72
N TRP A 22 12.03 0.49 22.00
CA TRP A 22 11.90 1.55 21.01
C TRP A 22 12.88 1.45 19.84
N TYR A 23 14.10 0.94 20.09
CA TYR A 23 15.17 0.78 19.08
C TYR A 23 14.81 -0.23 17.97
N LYS A 24 13.79 -1.08 18.16
CA LYS A 24 13.34 -2.01 17.11
C LYS A 24 12.58 -1.31 15.99
N ASP A 25 11.82 -0.27 16.32
CA ASP A 25 11.02 0.50 15.37
C ASP A 25 11.70 1.81 14.95
N ALA A 26 12.83 2.15 15.58
CA ALA A 26 13.55 3.38 15.34
C ALA A 26 14.04 3.52 13.88
N ILE A 27 14.16 4.76 13.44
CA ILE A 27 14.86 5.17 12.23
C ILE A 27 15.96 6.13 12.63
N ILE A 28 17.21 5.66 12.52
CA ILE A 28 18.39 6.40 12.99
C ILE A 28 18.94 7.27 11.87
N TYR A 29 19.20 8.54 12.18
CA TYR A 29 19.87 9.48 11.30
C TYR A 29 21.25 9.84 11.85
N GLN A 30 22.30 9.41 11.16
CA GLN A 30 23.69 9.64 11.55
C GLN A 30 24.16 11.00 11.09
N VAL A 31 24.63 11.82 12.03
CA VAL A 31 25.05 13.21 11.79
C VAL A 31 26.48 13.45 12.29
N HIS A 32 27.28 14.14 11.48
CA HIS A 32 28.56 14.71 11.91
C HIS A 32 28.38 16.19 12.22
N VAL A 33 28.52 16.59 13.50
CA VAL A 33 28.29 17.97 13.95
C VAL A 33 29.11 18.97 13.14
N LYS A 34 30.42 18.69 12.96
CA LYS A 34 31.36 19.59 12.22
C LYS A 34 30.93 19.90 10.79
N SER A 35 30.13 19.02 10.16
CA SER A 35 29.78 19.10 8.75
C SER A 35 28.30 19.37 8.51
N PHE A 36 27.49 19.57 9.56
CA PHE A 36 26.05 19.69 9.39
C PHE A 36 25.57 21.12 9.21
N PHE A 37 25.88 22.04 10.14
CA PHE A 37 25.58 23.46 10.00
C PHE A 37 26.43 24.31 10.96
N ASP A 38 27.06 25.35 10.45
CA ASP A 38 27.88 26.31 11.16
C ASP A 38 27.03 27.56 11.51
N SER A 39 26.82 27.81 12.81
CA SER A 39 26.00 28.93 13.28
C SER A 39 26.76 30.20 13.56
N ASN A 40 28.08 30.08 13.78
CA ASN A 40 28.95 31.21 14.24
C ASN A 40 29.88 31.72 13.13
N ASP A 41 29.85 31.13 11.93
CA ASP A 41 30.63 31.52 10.75
C ASP A 41 32.15 31.31 10.93
N ASP A 42 32.58 30.31 11.72
CA ASP A 42 34.00 29.96 11.89
C ASP A 42 34.50 28.90 10.93
N GLY A 43 33.60 28.28 10.15
CA GLY A 43 33.86 27.26 9.16
C GLY A 43 33.70 25.81 9.68
N ILE A 44 33.23 25.64 10.91
CA ILE A 44 33.01 24.36 11.57
C ILE A 44 31.56 24.31 12.06
N GLY A 45 30.86 23.20 11.80
CA GLY A 45 29.51 23.02 12.33
C GLY A 45 29.52 22.85 13.86
N ASP A 46 28.41 23.28 14.48
CA ASP A 46 28.31 23.36 15.94
C ASP A 46 26.92 22.88 16.43
N PHE A 47 26.76 22.72 17.75
CA PHE A 47 25.49 22.31 18.37
C PHE A 47 24.39 23.37 18.18
N PRO A 48 24.60 24.67 18.33
CA PRO A 48 23.57 25.67 18.03
C PRO A 48 23.11 25.57 16.55
N GLY A 49 24.03 25.30 15.64
CA GLY A 49 23.73 25.02 14.23
C GLY A 49 22.86 23.80 14.03
N LEU A 50 23.21 22.68 14.66
CA LEU A 50 22.41 21.46 14.62
C LEU A 50 21.02 21.68 15.22
N ILE A 51 20.92 22.40 16.36
CA ILE A 51 19.65 22.77 16.98
C ILE A 51 18.76 23.53 15.99
N SER A 52 19.34 24.48 15.23
CA SER A 52 18.61 25.26 14.22
C SER A 52 18.03 24.42 13.08
N LYS A 53 18.51 23.16 12.90
CA LYS A 53 18.09 22.21 11.86
C LYS A 53 17.26 21.04 12.40
N LEU A 54 16.92 21.02 13.69
CA LEU A 54 16.09 19.93 14.26
C LEU A 54 14.71 19.83 13.63
N ASP A 55 14.12 20.93 13.18
CA ASP A 55 12.81 20.89 12.49
C ASP A 55 12.93 20.17 11.14
N TYR A 56 14.01 20.39 10.37
CA TYR A 56 14.30 19.66 9.14
C TYR A 56 14.43 18.15 9.41
N ILE A 57 15.13 17.76 10.47
CA ILE A 57 15.34 16.35 10.87
C ILE A 57 14.01 15.72 11.30
N ALA A 58 13.19 16.43 12.06
CA ALA A 58 11.85 15.99 12.45
C ALA A 58 10.93 15.79 11.25
N GLU A 59 10.92 16.78 10.30
CA GLU A 59 10.15 16.72 9.07
C GLU A 59 10.64 15.63 8.10
N LEU A 60 11.94 15.26 8.16
CA LEU A 60 12.45 14.12 7.41
C LEU A 60 11.73 12.81 7.81
N GLY A 61 11.32 12.72 9.08
CA GLY A 61 10.56 11.58 9.59
C GLY A 61 11.40 10.56 10.34
N VAL A 62 12.65 10.87 10.69
CA VAL A 62 13.47 10.06 11.61
C VAL A 62 13.08 10.33 13.07
N ASP A 63 13.43 9.44 13.96
CA ASP A 63 13.10 9.54 15.40
C ASP A 63 14.31 9.35 16.33
N THR A 64 15.47 9.14 15.74
CA THR A 64 16.73 9.00 16.50
C THR A 64 17.87 9.66 15.74
N ILE A 65 18.64 10.50 16.39
CA ILE A 65 19.88 11.08 15.87
C ILE A 65 21.05 10.30 16.50
N TRP A 66 21.96 9.83 15.68
CA TRP A 66 23.25 9.31 16.11
C TRP A 66 24.32 10.34 15.81
N LEU A 67 24.91 10.92 16.87
CA LEU A 67 25.99 11.89 16.81
C LEU A 67 27.35 11.20 16.77
N LEU A 68 28.15 11.51 15.75
CA LEU A 68 29.56 11.13 15.69
C LEU A 68 30.34 11.84 16.79
N PRO A 69 31.57 11.39 17.14
CA PRO A 69 32.29 11.92 18.28
C PRO A 69 32.43 13.44 18.26
N PHE A 70 32.04 14.07 19.35
CA PHE A 70 32.09 15.53 19.57
C PHE A 70 32.92 15.95 20.77
N TYR A 71 33.66 15.00 21.33
CA TYR A 71 34.53 15.19 22.46
C TYR A 71 35.82 15.95 22.08
N PRO A 72 36.53 16.61 23.04
CA PRO A 72 37.85 17.16 22.79
C PRO A 72 38.80 16.12 22.22
N SER A 73 39.36 16.41 21.07
CA SER A 73 40.19 15.52 20.27
C SER A 73 41.17 16.31 19.42
N PRO A 74 42.39 15.82 19.15
CA PRO A 74 43.28 16.37 18.12
C PRO A 74 42.75 16.24 16.71
N ARG A 75 41.65 15.45 16.51
CA ARG A 75 40.97 15.14 15.23
C ARG A 75 41.91 14.52 14.17
N ARG A 76 42.88 13.71 14.59
CA ARG A 76 43.74 12.95 13.67
C ARG A 76 43.00 11.75 13.09
N ASP A 77 41.96 11.27 13.79
CA ASP A 77 40.97 10.31 13.32
C ASP A 77 39.53 10.84 13.55
N ASP A 78 39.34 12.08 13.12
CA ASP A 78 38.03 12.75 13.03
C ASP A 78 37.15 12.71 14.30
N GLY A 79 37.81 12.65 15.48
CA GLY A 79 37.15 12.63 16.78
C GLY A 79 37.20 11.29 17.51
N TYR A 80 37.53 10.18 16.83
CA TYR A 80 37.68 8.86 17.46
C TYR A 80 38.97 8.77 18.32
N ASP A 81 39.91 9.68 18.14
CA ASP A 81 41.09 9.88 19.00
C ASP A 81 40.78 10.85 20.17
N ILE A 82 39.95 10.36 21.14
CA ILE A 82 39.40 11.17 22.24
C ILE A 82 40.48 11.56 23.26
N ALA A 83 40.61 12.87 23.53
CA ALA A 83 41.51 13.38 24.54
C ALA A 83 40.84 13.72 25.88
N GLU A 84 39.52 13.86 25.92
CA GLU A 84 38.73 14.10 27.14
C GLU A 84 37.30 13.61 26.91
N TYR A 85 36.84 12.63 27.70
CA TYR A 85 35.54 12.00 27.53
C TYR A 85 34.34 12.78 28.06
N MET A 86 34.54 13.62 29.09
CA MET A 86 33.47 14.27 29.83
C MET A 86 33.35 15.77 29.49
N ALA A 87 33.68 16.14 28.26
CA ALA A 87 33.60 17.50 27.75
C ALA A 87 33.15 17.56 26.31
N VAL A 88 32.67 18.70 25.87
CA VAL A 88 32.37 19.00 24.45
C VAL A 88 33.57 19.68 23.84
N HIS A 89 33.94 19.37 22.60
CA HIS A 89 34.99 20.08 21.89
C HIS A 89 34.65 21.57 21.74
N PRO A 90 35.54 22.49 22.04
CA PRO A 90 35.24 23.94 21.99
C PRO A 90 34.68 24.45 20.68
N ASP A 91 35.06 23.84 19.54
CA ASP A 91 34.55 24.22 18.22
C ASP A 91 33.09 23.80 18.03
N TYR A 92 32.56 22.89 18.84
CA TYR A 92 31.17 22.41 18.72
C TYR A 92 30.21 23.09 19.71
N GLY A 93 30.73 23.83 20.65
CA GLY A 93 29.98 24.52 21.69
C GLY A 93 30.37 24.10 23.12
N SER A 94 29.41 24.15 24.00
CA SER A 94 29.53 23.83 25.43
C SER A 94 28.69 22.63 25.83
N ILE A 95 28.85 22.15 27.09
CA ILE A 95 27.98 21.12 27.69
C ILE A 95 26.52 21.62 27.73
N GLU A 96 26.29 22.88 28.01
CA GLU A 96 24.98 23.51 28.05
C GLU A 96 24.31 23.48 26.67
N ASP A 97 25.07 23.70 25.57
CA ASP A 97 24.58 23.60 24.21
C ASP A 97 24.18 22.17 23.87
N PHE A 98 24.94 21.17 24.33
CA PHE A 98 24.59 19.75 24.19
C PHE A 98 23.32 19.41 24.99
N GLU A 99 23.19 19.85 26.24
CA GLU A 99 21.99 19.63 27.05
C GLU A 99 20.74 20.28 26.40
N GLN A 100 20.94 21.47 25.79
CA GLN A 100 19.89 22.14 25.01
C GLN A 100 19.52 21.33 23.75
N LEU A 101 20.49 20.77 23.04
CA LEU A 101 20.24 19.87 21.90
C LEU A 101 19.37 18.69 22.32
N VAL A 102 19.76 18.00 23.40
CA VAL A 102 18.99 16.84 23.91
C VAL A 102 17.57 17.25 24.28
N ALA A 103 17.40 18.32 25.03
CA ALA A 103 16.08 18.80 25.45
C ALA A 103 15.18 19.17 24.25
N GLN A 104 15.74 19.82 23.22
CA GLN A 104 14.99 20.21 22.03
C GLN A 104 14.71 19.04 21.07
N ALA A 105 15.59 18.05 20.99
CA ALA A 105 15.36 16.81 20.27
C ALA A 105 14.22 16.01 20.92
N HIS A 106 14.26 15.83 22.24
CA HIS A 106 13.21 15.15 23.00
C HIS A 106 11.85 15.85 22.87
N ALA A 107 11.82 17.19 22.89
CA ALA A 107 10.59 17.95 22.67
C ALA A 107 9.93 17.68 21.29
N ARG A 108 10.71 17.19 20.32
CA ARG A 108 10.26 16.77 18.99
C ARG A 108 10.06 15.27 18.83
N GLY A 109 10.19 14.51 19.93
CA GLY A 109 10.11 13.03 19.91
C GLY A 109 11.33 12.36 19.27
N ILE A 110 12.47 13.03 19.22
CA ILE A 110 13.73 12.53 18.65
C ILE A 110 14.67 12.14 19.79
N ARG A 111 15.18 10.91 19.77
CA ARG A 111 16.17 10.37 20.70
C ARG A 111 17.58 10.69 20.26
N ILE A 112 18.52 10.72 21.21
CA ILE A 112 19.94 10.99 20.96
C ILE A 112 20.76 9.75 21.31
N VAL A 113 21.55 9.27 20.34
CA VAL A 113 22.57 8.25 20.50
C VAL A 113 23.95 8.89 20.32
N THR A 114 24.89 8.60 21.20
CA THR A 114 26.27 9.09 21.12
C THR A 114 27.27 7.95 21.08
N GLU A 115 28.52 8.28 20.76
CA GLU A 115 29.60 7.31 20.75
C GLU A 115 30.11 7.03 22.16
N LEU A 116 30.51 5.81 22.40
CA LEU A 116 31.33 5.44 23.56
C LEU A 116 32.53 4.62 23.04
N VAL A 117 33.61 5.33 22.72
CA VAL A 117 34.87 4.74 22.25
C VAL A 117 35.61 4.17 23.44
N ILE A 118 35.55 2.84 23.60
CA ILE A 118 36.11 2.17 24.78
C ILE A 118 37.36 1.34 24.49
N ASN A 119 37.71 1.14 23.22
CA ASN A 119 38.89 0.35 22.85
C ASN A 119 40.20 1.13 23.11
N HIS A 120 40.23 2.42 22.77
CA HIS A 120 41.43 3.24 22.76
C HIS A 120 41.17 4.68 23.15
N THR A 121 42.17 5.48 23.35
CA THR A 121 42.10 6.94 23.51
C THR A 121 43.10 7.61 22.57
N SER A 122 43.04 8.96 22.48
CA SER A 122 44.15 9.72 21.92
C SER A 122 45.44 9.51 22.75
N ASP A 123 46.60 9.58 22.11
CA ASP A 123 47.88 9.68 22.79
C ASP A 123 48.00 10.98 23.64
N GLN A 124 47.14 11.95 23.42
CA GLN A 124 47.03 13.18 24.20
C GLN A 124 46.11 13.07 25.42
N HIS A 125 45.38 11.96 25.58
CA HIS A 125 44.51 11.76 26.72
C HIS A 125 45.25 11.81 28.05
N PRO A 126 44.74 12.47 29.11
CA PRO A 126 45.39 12.53 30.43
C PRO A 126 45.71 11.16 31.02
N TRP A 127 44.89 10.13 30.72
CA TRP A 127 45.16 8.76 31.15
C TRP A 127 46.47 8.21 30.53
N PHE A 128 46.65 8.40 29.20
CA PHE A 128 47.88 7.98 28.52
C PHE A 128 49.10 8.78 28.97
N GLN A 129 48.98 10.10 29.13
CA GLN A 129 50.08 10.95 29.59
C GLN A 129 50.52 10.62 31.03
N ARG A 130 49.59 10.19 31.89
CA ARG A 130 49.94 9.61 33.20
C ARG A 130 50.58 8.25 33.09
N ALA A 131 49.99 7.35 32.26
CA ALA A 131 50.51 5.99 32.09
C ALA A 131 51.97 5.95 31.57
N ARG A 132 52.28 6.76 30.55
CA ARG A 132 53.62 6.77 29.94
C ARG A 132 54.73 7.27 30.89
N THR A 133 54.36 8.03 31.92
CA THR A 133 55.29 8.54 32.94
C THR A 133 55.32 7.73 34.25
N ALA A 134 54.34 6.81 34.43
CA ALA A 134 54.24 5.97 35.60
C ALA A 134 55.30 4.85 35.55
N PRO A 135 55.72 4.31 36.71
CA PRO A 135 56.67 3.18 36.78
C PRO A 135 56.05 1.92 36.06
N ALA A 136 56.94 1.19 35.35
CA ALA A 136 56.52 -0.08 34.72
C ALA A 136 55.93 -1.04 35.77
N GLY A 137 54.80 -1.75 35.43
CA GLY A 137 54.10 -2.67 36.32
C GLY A 137 53.26 -1.99 37.42
N SER A 138 53.12 -0.65 37.41
CA SER A 138 52.23 0.04 38.35
C SER A 138 50.82 0.10 37.78
N PRO A 139 49.75 0.14 38.62
CA PRO A 139 48.37 0.24 38.16
C PRO A 139 48.11 1.46 37.25
N GLY A 140 48.92 2.53 37.39
CA GLY A 140 48.84 3.70 36.50
C GLY A 140 49.44 3.43 35.11
N ARG A 141 50.53 2.63 35.05
CA ARG A 141 51.11 2.17 33.77
C ARG A 141 50.17 1.20 33.06
N ASP A 142 49.65 0.25 33.80
CA ASP A 142 48.81 -0.83 33.30
C ASP A 142 47.39 -0.38 32.91
N PHE A 143 47.18 0.93 32.79
CA PHE A 143 45.93 1.49 32.19
C PHE A 143 45.85 1.29 30.68
N TYR A 144 47.03 1.08 30.05
CA TYR A 144 47.20 0.74 28.63
C TYR A 144 48.01 -0.53 28.51
N VAL A 145 48.04 -1.10 27.29
CA VAL A 145 48.79 -2.34 26.99
C VAL A 145 50.19 -1.99 26.58
N TRP A 146 51.19 -2.47 27.36
CA TRP A 146 52.62 -2.20 27.15
C TRP A 146 53.43 -3.51 27.02
N SER A 147 54.53 -3.45 26.25
CA SER A 147 55.51 -4.53 26.14
C SER A 147 56.94 -3.98 26.01
N ASP A 148 57.91 -4.76 26.46
CA ASP A 148 59.34 -4.47 26.25
C ASP A 148 59.79 -4.77 24.81
N THR A 149 58.96 -5.48 24.03
CA THR A 149 59.27 -5.88 22.64
C THR A 149 58.03 -5.67 21.75
N ASP A 150 58.26 -5.50 20.45
CA ASP A 150 57.23 -5.46 19.41
C ASP A 150 56.85 -6.84 18.85
N GLN A 151 57.26 -7.94 19.54
CA GLN A 151 57.04 -9.30 19.10
C GLN A 151 55.85 -9.98 19.79
N GLU A 152 55.26 -9.36 20.80
CA GLU A 152 54.07 -9.91 21.43
C GLU A 152 52.87 -9.84 20.47
N TYR A 153 51.92 -10.77 20.59
CA TYR A 153 50.72 -10.90 19.76
C TYR A 153 51.03 -11.00 18.26
N GLU A 154 52.17 -11.66 17.89
CA GLU A 154 52.55 -11.91 16.50
C GLU A 154 51.41 -12.60 15.73
N GLY A 155 51.18 -12.18 14.50
CA GLY A 155 50.08 -12.72 13.65
C GLY A 155 48.75 -11.99 13.78
N THR A 156 48.62 -11.04 14.71
CA THR A 156 47.41 -10.18 14.75
C THR A 156 47.34 -9.29 13.52
N ARG A 157 46.22 -9.34 12.79
CA ARG A 157 46.03 -8.52 11.57
C ARG A 157 46.10 -7.02 11.85
N ILE A 158 46.60 -6.28 10.89
CA ILE A 158 46.61 -4.80 10.91
C ILE A 158 45.30 -4.33 10.22
N ILE A 159 44.51 -3.51 10.91
CA ILE A 159 43.22 -3.02 10.37
C ILE A 159 43.46 -1.92 9.33
N PHE A 160 44.22 -0.89 9.67
CA PHE A 160 44.54 0.20 8.75
C PHE A 160 45.79 -0.11 7.93
N CYS A 161 45.72 -1.15 7.10
CA CYS A 161 46.86 -1.71 6.35
C CYS A 161 47.49 -0.73 5.35
N ASP A 162 46.81 0.33 4.95
CA ASP A 162 47.32 1.37 4.05
C ASP A 162 48.30 2.35 4.77
N THR A 163 48.16 2.49 6.08
CA THR A 163 48.90 3.47 6.88
C THR A 163 49.82 2.86 7.94
N GLU A 164 49.36 1.82 8.62
CA GLU A 164 50.10 1.19 9.72
C GLU A 164 50.90 -0.05 9.27
N LYS A 165 52.05 -0.29 9.90
CA LYS A 165 52.95 -1.43 9.58
C LYS A 165 53.06 -2.41 10.73
N SER A 166 52.68 -2.00 11.94
CA SER A 166 52.74 -2.75 13.17
C SER A 166 51.60 -2.33 14.07
N ASN A 167 51.12 -3.20 14.93
CA ASN A 167 50.21 -2.85 16.04
C ASN A 167 50.97 -2.36 17.29
N TRP A 168 52.30 -2.22 17.23
CA TRP A 168 53.17 -1.76 18.29
C TRP A 168 53.88 -0.47 17.90
N THR A 169 53.90 0.52 18.79
CA THR A 169 54.66 1.77 18.63
C THR A 169 55.53 2.03 19.84
N TRP A 170 56.82 2.38 19.60
CA TRP A 170 57.77 2.71 20.67
C TRP A 170 57.45 4.08 21.28
N ASP A 171 57.31 4.12 22.62
CA ASP A 171 57.22 5.38 23.37
C ASP A 171 58.54 5.67 24.06
N PRO A 172 59.24 6.76 23.68
CA PRO A 172 60.57 7.07 24.24
C PRO A 172 60.47 7.58 25.70
N VAL A 173 59.31 8.06 26.18
CA VAL A 173 59.09 8.48 27.55
C VAL A 173 58.88 7.28 28.47
N ALA A 174 58.08 6.37 28.05
CA ALA A 174 57.81 5.12 28.77
C ALA A 174 58.99 4.14 28.71
N GLY A 175 59.81 4.20 27.62
CA GLY A 175 60.85 3.25 27.34
C GLY A 175 60.31 1.83 27.02
N GLN A 176 59.11 1.75 26.52
CA GLN A 176 58.40 0.51 26.13
C GLN A 176 57.58 0.74 24.85
N TYR A 177 57.12 -0.34 24.24
CA TYR A 177 56.16 -0.31 23.20
C TYR A 177 54.76 -0.30 23.81
N PHE A 178 53.84 0.49 23.21
CA PHE A 178 52.39 0.40 23.50
C PHE A 178 51.67 -0.22 22.35
N TRP A 179 50.61 -0.95 22.65
CA TRP A 179 49.73 -1.59 21.69
C TRP A 179 48.73 -0.59 21.14
N HIS A 180 48.37 -0.69 19.86
CA HIS A 180 47.33 0.02 19.20
C HIS A 180 46.73 -0.85 18.09
N ARG A 181 45.42 -0.96 18.07
CA ARG A 181 44.74 -1.75 17.09
C ARG A 181 44.49 -0.99 15.80
N PHE A 182 44.32 0.34 15.93
CA PHE A 182 44.07 1.31 14.88
C PHE A 182 45.30 2.14 14.59
N TYR A 183 45.21 3.46 14.60
CA TYR A 183 46.37 4.32 14.34
C TYR A 183 47.40 4.29 15.50
N SER A 184 48.65 4.52 15.16
CA SER A 184 49.75 4.61 16.11
C SER A 184 49.62 5.75 17.15
N HIS A 185 48.64 6.64 16.98
CA HIS A 185 48.30 7.69 17.95
C HIS A 185 47.05 7.36 18.79
N GLN A 186 46.54 6.15 18.69
CA GLN A 186 45.39 5.65 19.43
C GLN A 186 45.77 4.46 20.30
N PRO A 187 46.46 4.66 21.44
CA PRO A 187 46.85 3.58 22.34
C PRO A 187 45.62 2.87 22.93
N ASP A 188 45.66 1.54 22.95
CA ASP A 188 44.55 0.71 23.44
C ASP A 188 44.54 0.60 24.96
N LEU A 189 43.34 0.68 25.53
CA LEU A 189 43.05 0.56 26.95
C LEU A 189 43.21 -0.90 27.41
N ASN A 190 43.75 -1.11 28.58
CA ASN A 190 43.96 -2.45 29.15
C ASN A 190 42.83 -2.87 30.09
N PHE A 191 41.86 -3.61 29.60
CA PHE A 191 40.71 -4.10 30.39
C PHE A 191 41.05 -5.21 31.38
N ASP A 192 42.29 -5.72 31.41
CA ASP A 192 42.75 -6.55 32.51
C ASP A 192 42.90 -5.73 33.81
N ASN A 193 43.07 -4.41 33.69
CA ASN A 193 43.00 -3.50 34.81
C ASN A 193 41.55 -3.09 35.13
N PRO A 194 41.01 -3.53 36.30
CA PRO A 194 39.60 -3.18 36.65
C PRO A 194 39.31 -1.68 36.70
N ALA A 195 40.34 -0.84 36.95
CA ALA A 195 40.14 0.61 36.98
C ALA A 195 39.77 1.19 35.60
N VAL A 196 40.10 0.52 34.51
CA VAL A 196 39.72 0.91 33.15
C VAL A 196 38.22 0.77 32.96
N LEU A 197 37.63 -0.36 33.36
CA LEU A 197 36.18 -0.57 33.25
C LEU A 197 35.42 0.41 34.13
N GLU A 198 35.89 0.68 35.37
CA GLU A 198 35.22 1.66 36.24
C GLU A 198 35.26 3.07 35.63
N ALA A 199 36.39 3.47 35.03
CA ALA A 199 36.47 4.76 34.33
C ALA A 199 35.50 4.83 33.11
N VAL A 200 35.37 3.75 32.35
CA VAL A 200 34.41 3.66 31.24
C VAL A 200 32.97 3.77 31.74
N LEU A 201 32.61 3.07 32.86
CA LEU A 201 31.29 3.18 33.46
C LEU A 201 30.98 4.59 33.98
N GLU A 202 31.99 5.32 34.49
CA GLU A 202 31.84 6.72 34.89
C GLU A 202 31.52 7.64 33.69
N VAL A 203 32.22 7.44 32.55
CA VAL A 203 31.93 8.15 31.30
C VAL A 203 30.51 7.81 30.80
N MET A 204 30.09 6.55 30.81
CA MET A 204 28.75 6.11 30.45
C MET A 204 27.68 6.84 31.26
N ARG A 205 27.81 6.86 32.61
CA ARG A 205 26.88 7.55 33.51
C ARG A 205 26.82 9.06 33.21
N PHE A 206 27.98 9.69 33.00
CA PHE A 206 28.07 11.11 32.73
C PHE A 206 27.16 11.55 31.54
N TRP A 207 27.16 10.81 30.45
CA TRP A 207 26.34 11.15 29.28
C TRP A 207 24.88 10.70 29.43
N LEU A 208 24.61 9.54 30.02
CA LEU A 208 23.23 9.08 30.29
C LEU A 208 22.50 9.98 31.27
N ASP A 209 23.15 10.52 32.30
CA ASP A 209 22.59 11.51 33.22
C ASP A 209 22.19 12.83 32.51
N ARG A 210 22.78 13.12 31.36
CA ARG A 210 22.46 14.28 30.52
C ARG A 210 21.38 13.99 29.47
N GLY A 211 20.74 12.84 29.56
CA GLY A 211 19.58 12.49 28.73
C GLY A 211 19.87 11.76 27.44
N VAL A 212 21.10 11.26 27.24
CA VAL A 212 21.41 10.39 26.10
C VAL A 212 20.59 9.11 26.19
N ASP A 213 19.98 8.69 25.07
CA ASP A 213 19.05 7.56 25.00
C ASP A 213 19.75 6.24 24.62
N GLY A 214 20.91 6.30 24.01
CA GLY A 214 21.68 5.13 23.63
C GLY A 214 23.13 5.43 23.37
N LEU A 215 23.96 4.39 23.45
CA LEU A 215 25.39 4.47 23.21
C LEU A 215 25.81 3.48 22.12
N ARG A 216 26.55 3.97 21.14
CA ARG A 216 27.24 3.10 20.18
C ARG A 216 28.63 2.78 20.73
N LEU A 217 28.87 1.52 20.99
CA LEU A 217 30.17 1.01 21.45
C LEU A 217 31.08 0.78 20.24
N ASP A 218 32.09 1.62 20.11
CA ASP A 218 33.08 1.55 19.03
C ASP A 218 34.01 0.36 19.23
N ALA A 219 34.33 -0.34 18.15
CA ALA A 219 35.40 -1.33 18.05
C ALA A 219 35.42 -2.43 19.15
N VAL A 220 34.24 -2.89 19.57
CA VAL A 220 34.13 -3.85 20.70
C VAL A 220 34.82 -5.20 20.52
N PRO A 221 35.12 -5.75 19.33
CA PRO A 221 35.81 -7.00 19.21
C PRO A 221 37.28 -7.00 19.73
N TYR A 222 37.87 -5.82 19.92
CA TYR A 222 39.29 -5.64 20.09
C TYR A 222 39.72 -5.29 21.54
N LEU A 223 38.82 -5.39 22.54
CA LEU A 223 39.05 -4.94 23.91
C LEU A 223 40.08 -5.72 24.70
N ILE A 224 40.50 -6.90 24.24
CA ILE A 224 41.38 -7.85 24.99
C ILE A 224 42.41 -8.44 24.05
N GLU A 225 43.65 -8.49 24.52
CA GLU A 225 44.75 -9.13 23.86
C GLU A 225 45.16 -10.42 24.61
N ARG A 226 45.40 -11.52 23.86
CA ARG A 226 45.87 -12.81 24.39
C ARG A 226 46.86 -13.44 23.43
N ALA A 227 48.03 -13.81 23.94
CA ALA A 227 49.02 -14.51 23.13
C ALA A 227 48.51 -15.80 22.50
N GLY A 228 48.77 -15.98 21.21
CA GLY A 228 48.32 -17.15 20.44
C GLY A 228 46.89 -17.14 19.99
N THR A 229 46.22 -15.99 20.06
CA THR A 229 44.86 -15.75 19.54
C THR A 229 44.87 -14.71 18.41
N SER A 230 43.73 -14.46 17.80
CA SER A 230 43.53 -13.35 16.84
C SER A 230 43.46 -11.97 17.51
N ASN A 231 43.28 -11.90 18.83
CA ASN A 231 42.96 -10.71 19.58
C ASN A 231 41.65 -10.04 19.11
N GLU A 232 40.69 -10.88 18.76
CA GLU A 232 39.37 -10.48 18.32
C GLU A 232 38.30 -11.43 18.90
N ASN A 233 37.16 -10.91 19.34
CA ASN A 233 36.02 -11.69 19.80
C ASN A 233 36.36 -12.70 20.93
N LEU A 234 37.15 -12.28 21.90
CA LEU A 234 37.57 -13.16 22.98
C LEU A 234 36.50 -13.27 24.07
N PRO A 235 36.41 -14.41 24.81
CA PRO A 235 35.41 -14.59 25.90
C PRO A 235 35.44 -13.50 26.96
N GLU A 236 36.63 -12.93 27.26
CA GLU A 236 36.78 -11.84 28.21
C GLU A 236 36.12 -10.52 27.73
N THR A 237 36.15 -10.27 26.42
CA THR A 237 35.42 -9.14 25.82
C THR A 237 33.92 -9.23 26.14
N HIS A 238 33.31 -10.38 25.95
CA HIS A 238 31.92 -10.64 26.31
C HIS A 238 31.64 -10.49 27.79
N ALA A 239 32.57 -10.86 28.66
CA ALA A 239 32.45 -10.67 30.10
C ALA A 239 32.43 -9.18 30.49
N ILE A 240 33.20 -8.33 29.80
CA ILE A 240 33.19 -6.87 29.98
C ILE A 240 31.83 -6.29 29.53
N LEU A 241 31.36 -6.66 28.33
CA LEU A 241 30.07 -6.17 27.79
C LEU A 241 28.88 -6.53 28.71
N ARG A 242 28.88 -7.75 29.31
CA ARG A 242 27.87 -8.12 30.31
C ARG A 242 27.88 -7.24 31.54
N LYS A 243 29.06 -6.80 32.00
CA LYS A 243 29.17 -5.86 33.15
C LYS A 243 28.65 -4.47 32.78
N ILE A 244 29.01 -3.96 31.59
CA ILE A 244 28.48 -2.67 31.09
C ILE A 244 26.96 -2.75 30.99
N ARG A 245 26.43 -3.83 30.36
CA ARG A 245 24.99 -4.03 30.23
C ARG A 245 24.27 -4.14 31.56
N ALA A 246 24.79 -4.91 32.49
CA ALA A 246 24.20 -5.06 33.84
C ALA A 246 24.14 -3.72 34.60
N THR A 247 25.14 -2.88 34.46
CA THR A 247 25.13 -1.53 35.03
C THR A 247 24.08 -0.65 34.36
N LEU A 248 24.01 -0.68 33.03
CA LEU A 248 22.99 0.06 32.26
C LEU A 248 21.57 -0.33 32.67
N ASP A 249 21.27 -1.63 32.68
CA ASP A 249 19.93 -2.15 33.00
C ASP A 249 19.50 -1.81 34.45
N ALA A 250 20.44 -1.77 35.36
CA ALA A 250 20.17 -1.45 36.76
C ALA A 250 19.92 0.04 37.01
N GLU A 251 20.61 0.92 36.29
CA GLU A 251 20.58 2.36 36.53
C GLU A 251 19.75 3.14 35.46
N TYR A 252 19.64 2.59 34.23
CA TYR A 252 19.02 3.25 33.06
C TYR A 252 18.23 2.25 32.20
N PRO A 253 17.11 1.69 32.65
CA PRO A 253 16.43 0.54 32.03
C PRO A 253 15.81 0.80 30.67
N ASP A 254 15.69 2.04 30.22
CA ASP A 254 15.13 2.46 28.93
C ASP A 254 16.20 2.87 27.90
N ARG A 255 17.48 2.67 28.22
CA ARG A 255 18.61 3.03 27.36
C ARG A 255 19.09 1.83 26.53
N MET A 256 19.81 2.10 25.45
CA MET A 256 20.22 1.11 24.46
C MET A 256 21.74 1.12 24.25
N LEU A 257 22.33 -0.08 24.05
CA LEU A 257 23.70 -0.28 23.58
C LEU A 257 23.67 -0.83 22.16
N LEU A 258 24.44 -0.21 21.26
CA LEU A 258 24.66 -0.64 19.88
C LEU A 258 26.12 -1.04 19.69
N ALA A 259 26.40 -2.31 19.40
CA ALA A 259 27.75 -2.81 19.18
C ALA A 259 28.21 -2.57 17.74
N GLU A 260 29.44 -2.06 17.60
CA GLU A 260 30.17 -2.17 16.34
C GLU A 260 31.07 -3.40 16.36
N ALA A 261 30.61 -4.46 15.71
CA ALA A 261 31.34 -5.70 15.50
C ALA A 261 31.31 -6.06 14.00
N ASN A 262 32.37 -5.69 13.28
CA ASN A 262 32.49 -6.00 11.85
C ASN A 262 32.95 -7.45 11.67
N MET A 263 32.03 -8.38 11.80
CA MET A 263 32.25 -9.83 11.79
C MET A 263 31.16 -10.55 10.98
N TRP A 264 31.35 -11.86 10.73
CA TRP A 264 30.32 -12.70 10.16
C TRP A 264 29.10 -12.80 11.10
N PRO A 265 27.89 -13.07 10.59
CA PRO A 265 26.67 -13.00 11.40
C PRO A 265 26.69 -13.94 12.62
N GLU A 266 27.30 -15.12 12.49
CA GLU A 266 27.43 -16.11 13.57
C GLU A 266 28.35 -15.64 14.70
N ASP A 267 29.36 -14.82 14.40
CA ASP A 267 30.24 -14.23 15.42
C ASP A 267 29.60 -12.98 16.02
N THR A 268 28.97 -12.13 15.19
CA THR A 268 28.27 -10.93 15.65
C THR A 268 27.08 -11.28 16.57
N GLN A 269 26.42 -12.43 16.36
CA GLN A 269 25.34 -12.91 17.24
C GLN A 269 25.76 -12.98 18.71
N GLN A 270 27.03 -13.27 18.98
CA GLN A 270 27.53 -13.42 20.35
C GLN A 270 27.43 -12.13 21.16
N TYR A 271 27.47 -10.94 20.47
CA TYR A 271 27.38 -9.62 21.11
C TYR A 271 25.97 -9.27 21.63
N PHE A 272 24.96 -10.06 21.33
CA PHE A 272 23.65 -9.97 22.00
C PHE A 272 23.63 -10.71 23.36
N GLY A 273 24.58 -11.64 23.59
CA GLY A 273 24.58 -12.53 24.73
C GLY A 273 23.55 -13.66 24.64
N GLN A 274 23.83 -14.81 25.26
CA GLN A 274 22.90 -15.95 25.24
C GLN A 274 21.56 -15.66 25.93
N ASN A 275 21.54 -14.73 26.89
CA ASN A 275 20.37 -14.32 27.66
C ASN A 275 19.93 -12.90 27.30
N ALA A 276 20.33 -12.36 26.15
CA ALA A 276 20.14 -10.95 25.79
C ALA A 276 20.76 -9.99 26.81
N ASP A 277 21.92 -10.37 27.35
CA ASP A 277 22.61 -9.73 28.48
C ASP A 277 23.91 -8.99 28.10
N GLU A 278 24.10 -8.76 26.77
CA GLU A 278 25.17 -7.90 26.24
C GLU A 278 24.56 -6.69 25.51
N CYS A 279 24.82 -6.48 24.24
CA CYS A 279 24.28 -5.31 23.53
C CYS A 279 22.83 -5.55 23.08
N HIS A 280 22.01 -4.49 23.04
CA HIS A 280 20.65 -4.52 22.51
C HIS A 280 20.63 -4.61 20.99
N MET A 281 21.61 -3.97 20.36
CA MET A 281 21.76 -3.91 18.91
C MET A 281 23.19 -4.22 18.48
N ALA A 282 23.35 -4.74 17.28
CA ALA A 282 24.62 -4.87 16.60
C ALA A 282 24.44 -4.61 15.10
N PHE A 283 25.47 -4.05 14.44
CA PHE A 283 25.43 -3.83 13.00
C PHE A 283 25.52 -5.13 12.21
N HIS A 284 24.67 -5.27 11.18
CA HIS A 284 24.74 -6.37 10.22
C HIS A 284 25.65 -5.99 9.04
N PHE A 285 26.96 -5.93 9.25
CA PHE A 285 27.93 -5.53 8.22
C PHE A 285 27.89 -6.41 6.96
N PRO A 286 27.73 -7.75 7.03
CA PRO A 286 27.76 -8.59 5.83
C PRO A 286 26.61 -8.34 4.85
N LEU A 287 25.45 -7.82 5.27
CA LEU A 287 24.30 -7.56 4.40
C LEU A 287 24.56 -6.37 3.45
N MET A 288 25.21 -5.31 3.92
CA MET A 288 25.46 -4.09 3.15
C MET A 288 26.16 -4.36 1.81
N PRO A 289 27.37 -4.96 1.73
CA PRO A 289 28.04 -5.21 0.46
C PRO A 289 27.23 -6.14 -0.47
N ARG A 290 26.42 -7.03 0.12
CA ARG A 290 25.59 -7.97 -0.66
C ARG A 290 24.39 -7.30 -1.30
N MET A 291 23.85 -6.23 -0.73
CA MET A 291 22.84 -5.41 -1.39
C MET A 291 23.42 -4.74 -2.65
N TYR A 292 24.62 -4.17 -2.57
CA TYR A 292 25.31 -3.62 -3.74
C TYR A 292 25.64 -4.69 -4.78
N MET A 293 26.08 -5.88 -4.32
CA MET A 293 26.39 -7.00 -5.22
C MET A 293 25.13 -7.51 -5.94
N ALA A 294 24.00 -7.58 -5.26
CA ALA A 294 22.73 -8.03 -5.84
C ALA A 294 22.28 -7.14 -7.00
N ILE A 295 22.41 -5.82 -6.85
CA ILE A 295 22.09 -4.87 -7.93
C ILE A 295 23.13 -4.95 -9.05
N ALA A 296 24.42 -5.05 -8.74
CA ALA A 296 25.47 -5.16 -9.74
C ALA A 296 25.39 -6.43 -10.59
N ARG A 297 24.96 -7.55 -10.00
CA ARG A 297 24.78 -8.84 -10.67
C ARG A 297 23.37 -9.06 -11.21
N GLU A 298 22.42 -8.19 -10.88
CA GLU A 298 21.00 -8.37 -11.16
C GLU A 298 20.47 -9.73 -10.66
N ASP A 299 20.88 -10.12 -9.46
CA ASP A 299 20.57 -11.42 -8.89
C ASP A 299 20.30 -11.28 -7.38
N ARG A 300 19.20 -11.85 -6.89
CA ARG A 300 18.82 -11.86 -5.47
C ARG A 300 19.74 -12.69 -4.59
N PHE A 301 20.49 -13.64 -5.18
CA PHE A 301 21.25 -14.64 -4.43
C PHE A 301 22.16 -14.05 -3.34
N PRO A 302 22.94 -12.96 -3.57
CA PRO A 302 23.78 -12.39 -2.52
C PRO A 302 23.01 -12.00 -1.26
N ILE A 303 21.81 -11.42 -1.40
CA ILE A 303 20.96 -11.03 -0.26
C ILE A 303 20.35 -12.27 0.41
N THR A 304 19.73 -13.14 -0.38
CA THR A 304 19.03 -14.31 0.17
C THR A 304 19.99 -15.30 0.82
N ASP A 305 21.23 -15.38 0.34
CA ASP A 305 22.24 -16.28 0.86
C ASP A 305 22.76 -15.81 2.22
N ILE A 306 23.15 -14.54 2.35
CA ILE A 306 23.63 -14.02 3.64
C ILE A 306 22.51 -14.01 4.69
N MET A 307 21.26 -13.73 4.30
CA MET A 307 20.15 -13.76 5.24
C MET A 307 19.79 -15.17 5.71
N ARG A 308 20.09 -16.22 4.93
CA ARG A 308 19.98 -17.62 5.40
C ARG A 308 21.08 -17.99 6.40
N GLN A 309 22.27 -17.38 6.26
CA GLN A 309 23.38 -17.58 7.18
C GLN A 309 23.24 -16.75 8.46
N THR A 310 22.37 -15.71 8.43
CA THR A 310 22.10 -14.87 9.60
C THR A 310 21.31 -15.67 10.63
N PRO A 311 21.85 -15.90 11.83
CA PRO A 311 21.18 -16.66 12.88
C PRO A 311 20.02 -15.86 13.51
N GLU A 312 19.12 -16.57 14.15
CA GLU A 312 18.09 -15.96 15.00
C GLU A 312 18.73 -15.27 16.20
N ILE A 313 18.23 -14.11 16.55
CA ILE A 313 18.66 -13.32 17.70
C ILE A 313 17.57 -13.29 18.77
N PRO A 314 17.90 -12.99 20.05
CA PRO A 314 16.89 -12.85 21.09
C PRO A 314 15.81 -11.82 20.70
N GLU A 315 14.56 -12.08 21.07
CA GLU A 315 13.41 -11.22 20.71
C GLU A 315 13.57 -9.76 21.15
N SER A 316 14.27 -9.54 22.29
CA SER A 316 14.58 -8.20 22.78
C SER A 316 15.74 -7.51 22.06
N CYS A 317 16.42 -8.19 21.14
CA CYS A 317 17.58 -7.66 20.40
C CYS A 317 17.19 -7.27 18.98
N GLN A 318 18.07 -6.50 18.31
CA GLN A 318 17.83 -6.03 16.94
C GLN A 318 19.14 -5.86 16.16
N TRP A 319 19.11 -6.20 14.87
CA TRP A 319 20.12 -5.80 13.92
C TRP A 319 20.00 -4.33 13.56
N ALA A 320 21.11 -3.60 13.44
CA ALA A 320 21.19 -2.30 12.78
C ALA A 320 21.68 -2.50 11.34
N ILE A 321 20.99 -1.94 10.36
CA ILE A 321 21.33 -2.06 8.95
C ILE A 321 21.54 -0.69 8.31
N PHE A 322 22.45 -0.58 7.37
CA PHE A 322 22.78 0.68 6.71
C PHE A 322 23.32 0.42 5.30
N LEU A 323 23.24 1.44 4.43
CA LEU A 323 23.85 1.42 3.10
C LEU A 323 25.18 2.12 3.09
N ARG A 324 25.26 3.27 3.73
CA ARG A 324 26.45 4.07 3.92
C ARG A 324 26.47 4.68 5.32
N ASN A 325 27.68 4.98 5.78
CA ASN A 325 27.96 5.70 7.02
C ASN A 325 29.15 6.67 6.80
N HIS A 326 29.74 7.17 7.89
CA HIS A 326 30.89 8.08 7.90
C HIS A 326 32.22 7.42 7.52
N ASP A 327 32.27 6.08 7.45
CA ASP A 327 33.45 5.30 7.10
C ASP A 327 33.37 4.79 5.66
N GLU A 328 34.36 3.99 5.26
CA GLU A 328 34.33 3.27 4.00
C GLU A 328 33.18 2.25 3.95
N LEU A 329 32.71 1.93 2.74
CA LEU A 329 31.92 0.73 2.50
C LEU A 329 32.89 -0.44 2.68
N THR A 330 32.92 -1.02 3.88
CA THR A 330 33.83 -2.11 4.21
C THR A 330 33.55 -3.37 3.42
N LEU A 331 34.57 -4.00 2.90
CA LEU A 331 34.53 -5.26 2.17
C LEU A 331 35.31 -6.37 2.89
N GLU A 332 35.39 -6.31 4.22
CA GLU A 332 36.05 -7.33 5.03
C GLU A 332 35.22 -8.62 5.08
N MET A 333 33.90 -8.50 5.20
CA MET A 333 32.96 -9.63 5.33
C MET A 333 32.43 -10.10 3.96
N VAL A 334 33.30 -10.14 2.97
CA VAL A 334 33.09 -10.76 1.65
C VAL A 334 34.29 -11.60 1.27
N THR A 335 34.14 -12.52 0.33
CA THR A 335 35.27 -13.29 -0.20
C THR A 335 36.22 -12.42 -1.04
N ASP A 336 37.48 -12.85 -1.24
CA ASP A 336 38.44 -12.09 -2.06
C ASP A 336 37.93 -11.87 -3.49
N SER A 337 37.27 -12.88 -4.10
CA SER A 337 36.66 -12.75 -5.43
C SER A 337 35.48 -11.78 -5.46
N GLU A 338 34.68 -11.71 -4.40
CA GLU A 338 33.59 -10.75 -4.26
C GLU A 338 34.11 -9.33 -4.07
N ARG A 339 35.17 -9.17 -3.25
CA ARG A 339 35.85 -7.88 -3.05
C ARG A 339 36.41 -7.34 -4.37
N ASP A 340 37.14 -8.18 -5.12
CA ASP A 340 37.67 -7.78 -6.42
C ASP A 340 36.59 -7.36 -7.39
N TYR A 341 35.46 -8.10 -7.43
CA TYR A 341 34.31 -7.74 -8.25
C TYR A 341 33.71 -6.39 -7.83
N LEU A 342 33.50 -6.15 -6.54
CA LEU A 342 32.95 -4.89 -6.03
C LEU A 342 33.90 -3.72 -6.28
N TRP A 343 35.21 -3.91 -6.13
CA TRP A 343 36.20 -2.89 -6.48
C TRP A 343 36.20 -2.55 -7.97
N GLN A 344 36.08 -3.54 -8.84
CA GLN A 344 35.97 -3.30 -10.28
C GLN A 344 34.68 -2.55 -10.65
N THR A 345 33.58 -2.87 -9.99
CA THR A 345 32.27 -2.30 -10.28
C THR A 345 32.11 -0.88 -9.72
N TYR A 346 32.45 -0.66 -8.45
CA TYR A 346 32.13 0.56 -7.70
C TYR A 346 33.32 1.47 -7.42
N ALA A 347 34.56 0.98 -7.55
CA ALA A 347 35.81 1.69 -7.27
C ALA A 347 36.86 1.39 -8.33
N ALA A 348 36.49 1.52 -9.62
CA ALA A 348 37.43 1.40 -10.73
C ALA A 348 38.58 2.43 -10.62
N ASP A 349 38.26 3.65 -10.14
CA ASP A 349 39.27 4.62 -9.71
C ASP A 349 39.84 4.19 -8.35
N ARG A 350 41.14 3.87 -8.34
CA ARG A 350 41.81 3.42 -7.11
C ARG A 350 41.79 4.44 -5.97
N ARG A 351 41.65 5.73 -6.26
CA ARG A 351 41.51 6.77 -5.23
C ARG A 351 40.21 6.63 -4.40
N ALA A 352 39.21 5.92 -4.92
CA ALA A 352 38.02 5.59 -4.17
C ALA A 352 38.20 4.40 -3.22
N ARG A 353 39.35 3.70 -3.26
CA ARG A 353 39.65 2.58 -2.37
C ARG A 353 40.42 3.07 -1.15
N ILE A 354 40.15 2.48 -0.01
CA ILE A 354 40.90 2.68 1.23
C ILE A 354 40.80 1.40 2.06
N ASN A 355 41.93 0.93 2.63
CA ASN A 355 42.02 -0.33 3.32
C ASN A 355 41.38 -1.48 2.48
N LEU A 356 40.42 -2.20 3.04
CA LEU A 356 39.66 -3.23 2.33
C LEU A 356 38.27 -2.73 1.85
N GLY A 357 38.09 -1.42 1.76
CA GLY A 357 36.76 -0.83 1.45
C GLY A 357 36.75 0.19 0.32
N ILE A 358 35.63 0.90 0.23
CA ILE A 358 35.34 1.92 -0.78
C ILE A 358 34.85 3.19 -0.10
N ARG A 359 35.59 4.31 -0.23
CA ARG A 359 35.20 5.62 0.32
C ARG A 359 34.38 6.45 -0.67
N ARG A 360 33.13 6.03 -0.88
CA ARG A 360 32.15 6.71 -1.72
C ARG A 360 30.81 6.82 -1.00
N ARG A 361 30.03 7.86 -1.27
CA ARG A 361 28.64 8.00 -0.81
C ARG A 361 27.66 7.19 -1.66
N LEU A 362 26.39 7.06 -1.20
CA LEU A 362 25.34 6.28 -1.86
C LEU A 362 25.09 6.72 -3.32
N ALA A 363 24.86 8.00 -3.54
CA ALA A 363 24.51 8.50 -4.88
C ALA A 363 25.62 8.29 -5.92
N PRO A 364 26.92 8.55 -5.63
CA PRO A 364 28.01 8.20 -6.53
C PRO A 364 28.19 6.70 -6.78
N LEU A 365 28.01 5.85 -5.75
CA LEU A 365 28.06 4.38 -5.93
C LEU A 365 26.99 3.90 -6.93
N LEU A 366 25.83 4.53 -6.93
CA LEU A 366 24.70 4.19 -7.81
C LEU A 366 24.61 5.06 -9.06
N GLU A 367 25.71 5.74 -9.43
CA GLU A 367 25.84 6.55 -10.64
C GLU A 367 24.75 7.63 -10.77
N ARG A 368 24.19 8.10 -9.64
CA ARG A 368 23.10 9.06 -9.59
C ARG A 368 21.79 8.54 -10.26
N ASP A 369 21.68 7.24 -10.52
CA ASP A 369 20.42 6.67 -11.00
C ASP A 369 19.39 6.69 -9.87
N ARG A 370 18.40 7.56 -10.03
CA ARG A 370 17.31 7.79 -9.07
C ARG A 370 16.60 6.49 -8.69
N ARG A 371 16.33 5.61 -9.65
CA ARG A 371 15.60 4.35 -9.42
C ARG A 371 16.43 3.37 -8.60
N ARG A 372 17.75 3.31 -8.84
CA ARG A 372 18.68 2.49 -8.02
C ARG A 372 18.75 3.00 -6.58
N ILE A 373 18.79 4.34 -6.38
CA ILE A 373 18.80 4.94 -5.04
C ILE A 373 17.49 4.62 -4.31
N GLU A 374 16.36 4.79 -4.97
CA GLU A 374 15.04 4.49 -4.40
C GLU A 374 14.89 3.00 -4.07
N LEU A 375 15.34 2.09 -4.94
CA LEU A 375 15.33 0.66 -4.69
C LEU A 375 16.19 0.30 -3.47
N MET A 376 17.45 0.78 -3.41
CA MET A 376 18.35 0.49 -2.28
C MET A 376 17.80 1.01 -0.97
N THR A 377 17.28 2.24 -0.97
CA THR A 377 16.64 2.83 0.22
C THR A 377 15.37 2.06 0.62
N SER A 378 14.58 1.59 -0.34
CA SER A 378 13.41 0.74 -0.05
C SER A 378 13.82 -0.59 0.58
N LEU A 379 14.89 -1.23 0.09
CA LEU A 379 15.43 -2.44 0.70
C LEU A 379 15.95 -2.17 2.12
N LEU A 380 16.69 -1.08 2.34
CA LEU A 380 17.12 -0.66 3.68
C LEU A 380 15.95 -0.51 4.64
N LEU A 381 14.84 0.08 4.20
CA LEU A 381 13.69 0.37 5.05
C LEU A 381 12.76 -0.83 5.27
N THR A 382 12.90 -1.92 4.51
CA THR A 382 11.97 -3.05 4.57
C THR A 382 12.63 -4.39 4.95
N MET A 383 13.96 -4.51 4.84
CA MET A 383 14.69 -5.66 5.36
C MET A 383 14.68 -5.69 6.89
N PRO A 384 14.88 -6.88 7.53
CA PRO A 384 14.92 -6.97 8.99
C PRO A 384 16.02 -6.13 9.60
N GLY A 385 15.64 -5.29 10.54
CA GLY A 385 16.58 -4.46 11.28
C GLY A 385 16.14 -3.00 11.38
N THR A 386 16.83 -2.27 12.24
CA THR A 386 16.69 -0.81 12.40
C THR A 386 17.56 -0.12 11.36
N PRO A 387 16.98 0.69 10.45
CA PRO A 387 17.73 1.38 9.41
C PRO A 387 18.49 2.57 9.98
N VAL A 388 19.74 2.72 9.51
CA VAL A 388 20.59 3.88 9.76
C VAL A 388 20.79 4.62 8.43
N LEU A 389 20.38 5.88 8.40
CA LEU A 389 20.53 6.81 7.28
C LEU A 389 21.70 7.76 7.56
N TYR A 390 22.56 7.98 6.58
CA TYR A 390 23.67 8.92 6.70
C TYR A 390 23.28 10.29 6.16
N TYR A 391 23.60 11.38 6.87
CA TYR A 391 23.21 12.74 6.49
C TYR A 391 23.60 13.06 5.04
N GLY A 392 22.68 13.67 4.30
CA GLY A 392 22.85 14.03 2.90
C GLY A 392 22.51 12.91 1.89
N ASP A 393 22.36 11.65 2.32
CA ASP A 393 21.92 10.60 1.40
C ASP A 393 20.45 10.79 0.98
N GLU A 394 19.62 11.42 1.83
CA GLU A 394 18.23 11.76 1.54
C GLU A 394 18.05 12.79 0.42
N ILE A 395 19.10 13.56 0.12
CA ILE A 395 19.11 14.49 -1.04
C ILE A 395 19.96 14.00 -2.20
N GLY A 396 20.63 12.84 -2.07
CA GLY A 396 21.55 12.30 -3.08
C GLY A 396 22.88 13.04 -3.14
N MET A 397 23.41 13.45 -2.00
CA MET A 397 24.69 14.16 -1.88
C MET A 397 25.85 13.33 -2.39
N GLY A 398 26.80 13.97 -3.06
CA GLY A 398 28.03 13.35 -3.56
C GLY A 398 29.17 13.29 -2.57
N ASP A 399 30.34 12.89 -3.05
CA ASP A 399 31.59 12.78 -2.30
C ASP A 399 32.76 13.46 -3.02
N ASN A 400 33.90 13.54 -2.33
CA ASN A 400 35.17 14.05 -2.90
C ASN A 400 36.31 13.05 -2.65
N ILE A 401 36.57 12.14 -3.59
CA ILE A 401 37.62 11.11 -3.50
C ILE A 401 39.06 11.64 -3.52
N HIS A 402 39.23 12.98 -3.68
CA HIS A 402 40.55 13.61 -3.69
C HIS A 402 41.00 14.05 -2.27
N LEU A 403 40.09 14.05 -1.28
CA LEU A 403 40.44 14.30 0.11
C LEU A 403 41.13 13.07 0.72
N GLY A 404 41.90 13.34 1.78
CA GLY A 404 42.59 12.27 2.52
C GLY A 404 41.61 11.36 3.28
N ASP A 405 42.10 10.24 3.75
CA ASP A 405 41.33 9.29 4.58
C ASP A 405 39.89 9.12 4.15
N ARG A 406 38.92 9.22 5.04
CA ARG A 406 37.46 9.15 4.83
C ARG A 406 36.82 10.53 4.71
N ASP A 407 37.59 11.63 4.75
CA ASP A 407 37.07 13.00 4.68
C ASP A 407 36.18 13.27 3.46
N GLY A 408 36.46 12.56 2.36
CA GLY A 408 35.70 12.70 1.13
C GLY A 408 34.20 12.36 1.25
N VAL A 409 33.81 11.54 2.22
CA VAL A 409 32.40 11.20 2.51
C VAL A 409 31.83 12.00 3.69
N ARG A 410 32.66 12.86 4.34
CA ARG A 410 32.32 13.65 5.53
C ARG A 410 32.16 15.16 5.23
N THR A 411 32.02 15.53 3.95
CA THR A 411 31.93 16.89 3.46
C THR A 411 30.68 17.63 3.99
N PRO A 412 30.71 18.98 4.05
CA PRO A 412 29.61 19.80 4.54
C PRO A 412 28.28 19.54 3.87
N MET A 413 27.18 19.53 4.67
CA MET A 413 25.81 19.37 4.19
C MET A 413 25.42 20.49 3.22
N GLN A 414 24.70 20.16 2.17
CA GLN A 414 24.31 21.06 1.07
C GLN A 414 22.90 21.61 1.28
N TRP A 415 22.78 22.77 1.94
CA TRP A 415 21.48 23.37 2.30
C TRP A 415 20.88 24.21 1.19
N SER A 416 21.68 25.03 0.50
CA SER A 416 21.23 25.97 -0.53
C SER A 416 22.30 26.19 -1.62
N ILE A 417 21.99 27.03 -2.60
CA ILE A 417 22.96 27.49 -3.61
C ILE A 417 23.86 28.62 -3.09
N ASP A 418 23.68 29.08 -1.88
CA ASP A 418 24.46 30.15 -1.29
C ASP A 418 25.91 29.73 -1.06
N ARG A 419 26.74 30.73 -0.60
CA ARG A 419 28.15 30.50 -0.28
C ARG A 419 28.31 29.25 0.60
N ASN A 420 29.30 28.42 0.27
CA ASN A 420 29.61 27.17 0.97
C ASN A 420 28.43 26.17 1.03
N GLY A 421 27.49 26.23 0.04
CA GLY A 421 26.31 25.40 0.05
C GLY A 421 25.28 25.74 1.14
N GLY A 422 25.33 26.94 1.69
CA GLY A 422 24.50 27.38 2.82
C GLY A 422 24.86 26.72 4.15
N PHE A 423 25.98 25.99 4.21
CA PHE A 423 26.51 25.39 5.44
C PHE A 423 27.10 26.45 6.40
N SER A 424 27.88 27.40 5.87
CA SER A 424 28.61 28.43 6.61
C SER A 424 28.75 29.69 5.76
N ARG A 425 28.80 30.85 6.39
CA ARG A 425 29.13 32.15 5.74
C ARG A 425 30.63 32.50 5.82
N ALA A 426 31.43 31.65 6.49
CA ALA A 426 32.88 31.82 6.61
C ALA A 426 33.56 31.93 5.25
N ASP A 427 34.82 32.38 5.28
CA ASP A 427 35.67 32.29 4.10
C ASP A 427 35.87 30.81 3.74
N PRO A 428 35.75 30.43 2.45
CA PRO A 428 35.96 29.04 2.04
C PRO A 428 37.30 28.43 2.48
N ALA A 429 38.30 29.24 2.68
CA ALA A 429 39.61 28.79 3.20
C ALA A 429 39.61 28.46 4.70
N GLN A 430 38.60 28.84 5.44
CA GLN A 430 38.40 28.54 6.87
C GLN A 430 37.57 27.29 7.11
N LEU A 431 36.93 26.78 6.09
CA LEU A 431 36.08 25.58 6.23
C LEU A 431 36.90 24.36 6.65
N VAL A 432 36.43 23.64 7.64
CA VAL A 432 37.05 22.40 8.12
C VAL A 432 37.23 21.38 7.01
N LEU A 433 36.26 21.28 6.08
CA LEU A 433 36.31 20.51 4.85
C LEU A 433 35.69 21.31 3.70
N PRO A 434 36.22 21.21 2.47
CA PRO A 434 35.62 21.89 1.34
C PRO A 434 34.27 21.25 0.98
N PRO A 435 33.29 22.07 0.57
CA PRO A 435 32.03 21.55 0.02
C PRO A 435 32.31 20.80 -1.30
N VAL A 436 31.41 19.91 -1.69
CA VAL A 436 31.47 19.24 -2.98
C VAL A 436 31.20 20.26 -4.10
N MET A 437 32.18 20.42 -5.01
CA MET A 437 32.14 21.37 -6.11
C MET A 437 31.95 20.73 -7.49
N ASP A 438 31.72 19.43 -7.52
CA ASP A 438 31.47 18.69 -8.75
C ASP A 438 30.21 19.19 -9.46
N PRO A 439 30.21 19.36 -10.80
CA PRO A 439 29.02 19.86 -11.54
C PRO A 439 27.77 18.99 -11.39
N LEU A 440 27.90 17.68 -11.08
CA LEU A 440 26.78 16.75 -10.94
C LEU A 440 26.29 16.61 -9.50
N TYR A 441 27.22 16.74 -8.51
CA TYR A 441 26.95 16.46 -7.10
C TYR A 441 27.14 17.69 -6.21
N GLY A 442 27.71 18.77 -6.73
CA GLY A 442 27.94 19.99 -5.96
C GLY A 442 26.63 20.67 -5.51
N PHE A 443 26.72 21.53 -4.50
CA PHE A 443 25.56 22.18 -3.88
C PHE A 443 24.71 23.02 -4.85
N GLN A 444 25.27 23.41 -6.01
CA GLN A 444 24.50 24.08 -7.06
C GLN A 444 23.52 23.14 -7.77
N ALA A 445 23.83 21.86 -7.83
CA ALA A 445 23.00 20.83 -8.46
C ALA A 445 22.16 20.04 -7.45
N VAL A 446 22.67 19.87 -6.21
CA VAL A 446 22.05 19.04 -5.17
C VAL A 446 22.01 19.85 -3.88
N ASN A 447 20.85 20.27 -3.42
CA ASN A 447 20.69 20.97 -2.15
C ASN A 447 19.27 20.82 -1.59
N VAL A 448 19.15 21.02 -0.29
CA VAL A 448 17.89 20.89 0.45
C VAL A 448 16.84 21.89 -0.02
N GLU A 449 17.21 23.18 -0.18
CA GLU A 449 16.26 24.25 -0.54
C GLU A 449 15.55 23.98 -1.87
N ALA A 450 16.28 23.53 -2.88
CA ALA A 450 15.70 23.18 -4.17
C ALA A 450 14.78 21.96 -4.07
N GLN A 451 15.18 20.96 -3.29
CA GLN A 451 14.42 19.71 -3.18
C GLN A 451 13.15 19.83 -2.31
N ILE A 452 13.13 20.70 -1.32
CA ILE A 452 11.90 20.99 -0.55
C ILE A 452 10.80 21.57 -1.46
N ARG A 453 11.18 22.37 -2.46
CA ARG A 453 10.23 23.01 -3.41
C ARG A 453 9.76 22.08 -4.51
N ASP A 454 10.38 20.92 -4.69
CA ASP A 454 10.04 19.93 -5.71
C ASP A 454 9.34 18.71 -5.09
N GLN A 455 8.05 18.54 -5.38
CA GLN A 455 7.24 17.40 -4.89
C GLN A 455 7.74 16.05 -5.40
N HIS A 456 8.51 16.03 -6.48
CA HIS A 456 9.10 14.82 -7.05
C HIS A 456 10.58 14.63 -6.69
N SER A 457 11.12 15.44 -5.79
CA SER A 457 12.51 15.34 -5.35
C SER A 457 12.80 14.01 -4.61
N LEU A 458 14.09 13.67 -4.49
CA LEU A 458 14.52 12.53 -3.68
C LEU A 458 14.16 12.75 -2.20
N LEU A 459 14.32 13.96 -1.70
CA LEU A 459 13.99 14.33 -0.32
C LEU A 459 12.49 14.10 -0.02
N THR A 460 11.60 14.56 -0.90
CA THR A 460 10.14 14.39 -0.73
C THR A 460 9.75 12.92 -0.80
N TRP A 461 10.35 12.16 -1.71
CA TRP A 461 10.15 10.71 -1.79
C TRP A 461 10.64 10.00 -0.53
N THR A 462 11.83 10.34 -0.01
CA THR A 462 12.40 9.78 1.21
C THR A 462 11.49 10.04 2.42
N ARG A 463 11.01 11.28 2.61
CA ARG A 463 10.03 11.63 3.67
C ARG A 463 8.78 10.73 3.61
N ARG A 464 8.24 10.52 2.42
CA ARG A 464 7.06 9.66 2.23
C ARG A 464 7.34 8.22 2.64
N VAL A 465 8.45 7.61 2.18
CA VAL A 465 8.76 6.21 2.48
C VAL A 465 9.09 6.01 3.97
N LEU A 466 9.75 6.97 4.61
CA LEU A 466 9.98 6.96 6.07
C LEU A 466 8.65 7.02 6.84
N SER A 467 7.70 7.85 6.41
CA SER A 467 6.38 7.92 7.03
C SER A 467 5.59 6.62 6.87
N VAL A 468 5.76 5.91 5.75
CA VAL A 468 5.17 4.59 5.53
C VAL A 468 5.79 3.56 6.48
N ARG A 469 7.13 3.50 6.60
CA ARG A 469 7.78 2.56 7.51
C ARG A 469 7.28 2.71 8.97
N LYS A 470 7.08 3.93 9.44
CA LYS A 470 6.59 4.20 10.82
C LYS A 470 5.19 3.65 11.10
N ARG A 471 4.37 3.44 10.06
CA ARG A 471 2.99 2.93 10.25
C ARG A 471 2.94 1.42 10.46
N TYR A 472 3.97 0.67 10.02
CA TYR A 472 3.97 -0.79 10.03
C TYR A 472 5.05 -1.34 10.93
N GLN A 473 4.65 -1.95 12.04
CA GLN A 473 5.56 -2.61 12.99
C GLN A 473 6.21 -3.87 12.40
N ALA A 474 5.62 -4.44 11.36
CA ALA A 474 6.16 -5.59 10.64
C ALA A 474 7.59 -5.36 10.12
N PHE A 475 7.98 -4.13 9.79
CA PHE A 475 9.35 -3.83 9.34
C PHE A 475 10.38 -3.85 10.46
N GLY A 476 10.02 -3.39 11.66
CA GLY A 476 10.91 -3.38 12.83
C GLY A 476 10.89 -4.70 13.60
N ARG A 477 9.70 -5.27 13.83
CA ARG A 477 9.47 -6.40 14.74
C ARG A 477 9.10 -7.70 14.03
N GLY A 478 8.76 -7.65 12.73
CA GLY A 478 8.21 -8.77 12.00
C GLY A 478 9.26 -9.79 11.55
N THR A 479 8.79 -11.00 11.29
CA THR A 479 9.58 -12.07 10.68
C THR A 479 9.85 -11.79 9.20
N LEU A 480 10.87 -12.42 8.64
CA LEU A 480 11.21 -12.41 7.21
C LEU A 480 10.94 -13.78 6.60
N ARG A 481 10.22 -13.83 5.49
CA ARG A 481 10.06 -15.06 4.69
C ARG A 481 10.25 -14.77 3.21
N PHE A 482 11.29 -15.33 2.60
CA PHE A 482 11.51 -15.22 1.15
C PHE A 482 10.58 -16.14 0.37
N LEU A 483 10.11 -15.68 -0.79
CA LEU A 483 9.19 -16.44 -1.67
C LEU A 483 9.87 -17.17 -2.83
N TYR A 484 11.13 -16.89 -3.13
CA TYR A 484 11.97 -17.54 -4.16
C TYR A 484 11.30 -17.74 -5.53
N PRO A 485 10.78 -16.70 -6.21
CA PRO A 485 10.22 -16.85 -7.54
C PRO A 485 11.25 -17.42 -8.53
N GLY A 486 10.78 -18.06 -9.63
CA GLY A 486 11.65 -18.63 -10.66
C GLY A 486 12.60 -17.61 -11.30
N ASN A 487 12.16 -16.37 -11.44
CA ASN A 487 13.00 -15.27 -11.95
C ASN A 487 13.99 -14.79 -10.88
N ARG A 488 15.29 -15.07 -11.06
CA ARG A 488 16.35 -14.70 -10.10
C ARG A 488 16.62 -13.20 -9.99
N ARG A 489 16.21 -12.39 -10.99
CA ARG A 489 16.30 -10.92 -10.94
C ARG A 489 15.26 -10.29 -10.02
N MET A 490 14.30 -11.07 -9.57
CA MET A 490 13.24 -10.63 -8.67
C MET A 490 13.50 -11.11 -7.25
N LEU A 491 13.50 -10.18 -6.32
CA LEU A 491 13.54 -10.45 -4.88
C LEU A 491 12.14 -10.22 -4.32
N ALA A 492 11.52 -11.27 -3.75
CA ALA A 492 10.21 -11.20 -3.13
C ALA A 492 10.25 -11.81 -1.74
N TYR A 493 9.65 -11.11 -0.78
CA TYR A 493 9.60 -11.55 0.62
C TYR A 493 8.40 -10.96 1.36
N LEU A 494 8.03 -11.64 2.43
CA LEU A 494 6.98 -11.24 3.36
C LEU A 494 7.60 -10.74 4.66
N ARG A 495 7.00 -9.69 5.22
CA ARG A 495 7.22 -9.21 6.58
C ARG A 495 5.91 -9.39 7.35
N CYS A 496 5.93 -10.18 8.42
CA CYS A 496 4.73 -10.53 9.17
C CYS A 496 4.92 -10.21 10.65
N TYR A 497 3.97 -9.46 11.21
CA TYR A 497 3.91 -9.16 12.65
C TYR A 497 2.47 -9.01 13.09
N GLN A 498 2.02 -9.84 14.04
CA GLN A 498 0.62 -9.89 14.45
C GLN A 498 -0.32 -10.01 13.24
N ASP A 499 -1.23 -9.07 13.03
CA ASP A 499 -2.16 -9.05 11.90
C ASP A 499 -1.58 -8.38 10.64
N GLU A 500 -0.42 -7.72 10.75
CA GLU A 500 0.24 -7.08 9.61
C GLU A 500 0.96 -8.12 8.75
N THR A 501 0.66 -8.12 7.46
CA THR A 501 1.38 -8.90 6.44
C THR A 501 1.72 -8.00 5.27
N VAL A 502 3.01 -7.74 5.08
CA VAL A 502 3.50 -6.88 3.99
C VAL A 502 4.32 -7.72 3.02
N LEU A 503 3.88 -7.76 1.76
CA LEU A 503 4.59 -8.38 0.64
C LEU A 503 5.48 -7.33 -0.03
N CYS A 504 6.79 -7.54 -0.03
CA CYS A 504 7.77 -6.72 -0.72
C CYS A 504 8.24 -7.42 -1.99
N VAL A 505 8.25 -6.70 -3.11
CA VAL A 505 8.66 -7.21 -4.43
C VAL A 505 9.61 -6.22 -5.11
N ALA A 506 10.84 -6.61 -5.34
CA ALA A 506 11.90 -5.79 -5.91
C ALA A 506 12.42 -6.36 -7.24
N ASN A 507 12.53 -5.52 -8.26
CA ASN A 507 13.25 -5.82 -9.48
C ASN A 507 14.70 -5.30 -9.38
N LEU A 508 15.66 -6.20 -9.30
CA LEU A 508 17.08 -5.88 -9.16
C LEU A 508 17.75 -5.53 -10.49
N SER A 509 17.02 -5.56 -11.61
CA SER A 509 17.61 -5.41 -12.93
C SER A 509 17.22 -4.10 -13.63
N HIS A 510 18.04 -3.73 -14.62
CA HIS A 510 17.83 -2.55 -15.47
C HIS A 510 16.73 -2.73 -16.53
N THR A 511 16.09 -3.92 -16.60
CA THR A 511 15.00 -4.23 -17.52
C THR A 511 13.72 -4.54 -16.75
N LEU A 512 12.58 -4.31 -17.42
CA LEU A 512 11.27 -4.70 -16.93
C LEU A 512 11.22 -6.22 -16.71
N GLN A 513 10.73 -6.68 -15.57
CA GLN A 513 10.66 -8.09 -15.22
C GLN A 513 9.24 -8.51 -14.83
N ALA A 514 8.85 -9.70 -15.30
CA ALA A 514 7.68 -10.38 -14.79
C ALA A 514 8.07 -11.34 -13.65
N VAL A 515 7.20 -11.47 -12.67
CA VAL A 515 7.36 -12.40 -11.55
C VAL A 515 6.06 -13.14 -11.27
N GLU A 516 6.17 -14.44 -11.08
CA GLU A 516 5.11 -15.33 -10.63
C GLU A 516 5.34 -15.65 -9.15
N LEU A 517 4.34 -15.34 -8.31
CA LEU A 517 4.40 -15.55 -6.87
C LEU A 517 3.31 -16.54 -6.44
N ASP A 518 3.67 -17.56 -5.70
CA ASP A 518 2.69 -18.39 -5.00
C ASP A 518 2.25 -17.66 -3.73
N LEU A 519 1.05 -17.11 -3.78
CA LEU A 519 0.39 -16.43 -2.69
C LEU A 519 -0.93 -17.12 -2.28
N SER A 520 -1.12 -18.38 -2.69
CA SER A 520 -2.36 -19.14 -2.47
C SER A 520 -2.82 -19.22 -1.00
N GLU A 521 -1.88 -19.16 -0.05
CA GLU A 521 -2.17 -19.08 1.38
C GLU A 521 -2.93 -17.80 1.81
N PHE A 522 -2.87 -16.74 0.98
CA PHE A 522 -3.56 -15.46 1.19
C PHE A 522 -4.78 -15.30 0.26
N GLU A 523 -5.37 -16.41 -0.22
CA GLU A 523 -6.54 -16.37 -1.09
C GLU A 523 -7.62 -15.43 -0.53
N GLY A 524 -8.15 -14.55 -1.39
CA GLY A 524 -9.17 -13.57 -1.06
C GLY A 524 -8.64 -12.24 -0.48
N ARG A 525 -7.37 -12.16 -0.06
CA ARG A 525 -6.79 -10.89 0.37
C ARG A 525 -6.49 -9.99 -0.83
N VAL A 526 -6.58 -8.69 -0.63
CA VAL A 526 -6.29 -7.67 -1.63
C VAL A 526 -4.93 -7.03 -1.34
N PRO A 527 -3.95 -7.10 -2.27
CA PRO A 527 -2.70 -6.36 -2.12
C PRO A 527 -2.93 -4.86 -2.33
N VAL A 528 -2.61 -4.05 -1.33
CA VAL A 528 -2.66 -2.58 -1.39
C VAL A 528 -1.24 -2.04 -1.33
N ASP A 529 -0.81 -1.32 -2.37
CA ASP A 529 0.53 -0.69 -2.39
C ASP A 529 0.59 0.43 -1.34
N ILE A 530 1.37 0.21 -0.29
CA ILE A 530 1.50 1.16 0.83
C ILE A 530 2.30 2.42 0.50
N ILE A 531 3.03 2.42 -0.62
CA ILE A 531 3.82 3.58 -1.10
C ILE A 531 3.00 4.40 -2.10
N GLY A 532 2.35 3.74 -3.05
CA GLY A 532 1.56 4.36 -4.12
C GLY A 532 0.07 4.52 -3.80
N GLY A 533 -0.46 3.81 -2.79
CA GLY A 533 -1.86 3.87 -2.36
C GLY A 533 -2.85 3.11 -3.24
N GLY A 534 -2.38 2.42 -4.29
CA GLY A 534 -3.24 1.70 -5.23
C GLY A 534 -3.56 0.27 -4.79
N SER A 535 -4.82 -0.17 -4.93
CA SER A 535 -5.21 -1.56 -4.75
C SER A 535 -4.91 -2.38 -6.01
N PHE A 536 -4.51 -3.63 -5.82
CA PHE A 536 -4.25 -4.59 -6.89
C PHE A 536 -5.32 -5.69 -6.89
N PRO A 537 -5.42 -6.53 -7.95
CA PRO A 537 -6.39 -7.62 -7.99
C PRO A 537 -6.28 -8.54 -6.77
N PRO A 538 -7.39 -9.09 -6.25
CA PRO A 538 -7.35 -10.01 -5.12
C PRO A 538 -6.54 -11.26 -5.45
N ILE A 539 -5.90 -11.81 -4.44
CA ILE A 539 -5.14 -13.04 -4.55
C ILE A 539 -6.10 -14.22 -4.72
N GLY A 540 -5.90 -15.00 -5.79
CA GLY A 540 -6.62 -16.24 -6.05
C GLY A 540 -5.77 -17.47 -5.75
N ARG A 541 -6.29 -18.67 -6.17
CA ARG A 541 -5.56 -19.94 -6.04
C ARG A 541 -4.43 -20.13 -7.04
N LEU A 542 -4.46 -19.35 -8.13
CA LEU A 542 -3.41 -19.40 -9.15
C LEU A 542 -2.25 -18.49 -8.76
N THR A 543 -1.10 -18.74 -9.38
CA THR A 543 0.10 -17.91 -9.23
C THR A 543 -0.22 -16.43 -9.48
N TYR A 544 0.21 -15.57 -8.59
CA TYR A 544 0.01 -14.14 -8.70
C TYR A 544 1.08 -13.53 -9.60
N LEU A 545 0.66 -13.00 -10.76
CA LEU A 545 1.56 -12.44 -11.76
C LEU A 545 1.69 -10.93 -11.58
N LEU A 546 2.92 -10.45 -11.43
CA LEU A 546 3.26 -9.03 -11.40
C LEU A 546 4.28 -8.70 -12.48
N THR A 547 4.21 -7.48 -12.99
CA THR A 547 5.24 -6.88 -13.86
C THR A 547 5.83 -5.67 -13.14
N VAL A 548 7.14 -5.70 -12.92
CA VAL A 548 7.85 -4.68 -12.13
C VAL A 548 8.82 -3.91 -13.02
N PRO A 549 8.74 -2.56 -13.05
CA PRO A 549 9.61 -1.74 -13.88
C PRO A 549 11.10 -1.89 -13.49
N PRO A 550 12.04 -1.42 -14.33
CA PRO A 550 13.48 -1.44 -14.02
C PRO A 550 13.78 -0.79 -12.68
N PHE A 551 14.48 -1.52 -11.81
CA PHE A 551 14.79 -1.13 -10.43
C PHE A 551 13.55 -0.71 -9.61
N GLY A 552 12.35 -1.20 -9.99
CA GLY A 552 11.09 -0.92 -9.31
C GLY A 552 10.96 -1.71 -8.01
N PHE A 553 10.21 -1.14 -7.08
CA PHE A 553 9.91 -1.74 -5.79
C PHE A 553 8.43 -1.53 -5.46
N TYR A 554 7.78 -2.60 -5.02
CA TYR A 554 6.43 -2.56 -4.44
C TYR A 554 6.45 -3.10 -3.01
N ALA A 555 5.67 -2.49 -2.15
CA ALA A 555 5.35 -3.00 -0.83
C ALA A 555 3.83 -3.04 -0.68
N PHE A 556 3.26 -4.24 -0.56
CA PHE A 556 1.83 -4.44 -0.47
C PHE A 556 1.41 -4.89 0.93
N GLU A 557 0.52 -4.17 1.56
CA GLU A 557 -0.25 -4.71 2.67
C GLU A 557 -1.29 -5.69 2.11
N LEU A 558 -1.37 -6.91 2.66
CA LEU A 558 -2.34 -7.94 2.26
C LEU A 558 -3.57 -7.85 3.16
N VAL A 559 -4.56 -7.04 2.77
CA VAL A 559 -5.75 -6.76 3.57
C VAL A 559 -6.88 -7.76 3.31
N SER A 560 -7.64 -8.11 4.36
CA SER A 560 -8.76 -9.06 4.26
C SER A 560 -9.99 -8.44 3.59
N GLU A 561 -10.22 -7.13 3.78
CA GLU A 561 -11.29 -6.35 3.19
C GLU A 561 -10.69 -5.13 2.53
N GLY A 562 -10.36 -5.23 1.25
CA GLY A 562 -9.82 -4.13 0.45
C GLY A 562 -10.79 -3.70 -0.64
N THR A 563 -10.78 -2.40 -1.00
CA THR A 563 -11.49 -1.89 -2.16
C THR A 563 -10.84 -2.47 -3.42
N LEU A 564 -11.62 -3.18 -4.23
CA LEU A 564 -11.16 -3.69 -5.52
C LEU A 564 -10.86 -2.53 -6.46
N PRO A 565 -9.81 -2.63 -7.31
CA PRO A 565 -9.59 -1.64 -8.37
C PRO A 565 -10.80 -1.58 -9.32
N ASP A 566 -11.20 -0.39 -9.75
CA ASP A 566 -12.33 -0.19 -10.67
C ASP A 566 -12.21 -0.94 -11.99
N TRP A 567 -10.98 -1.18 -12.43
CA TRP A 567 -10.67 -1.92 -13.65
C TRP A 567 -10.58 -3.45 -13.45
N HIS A 568 -10.71 -3.93 -12.20
CA HIS A 568 -10.58 -5.36 -11.91
C HIS A 568 -11.81 -6.12 -12.38
N VAL A 569 -11.59 -7.00 -13.36
CA VAL A 569 -12.55 -8.03 -13.71
C VAL A 569 -12.19 -9.28 -12.92
N PRO A 570 -13.08 -9.83 -12.09
CA PRO A 570 -12.83 -11.05 -11.34
C PRO A 570 -12.31 -12.14 -12.28
N SER A 571 -11.25 -12.82 -11.88
CA SER A 571 -10.77 -14.00 -12.63
C SER A 571 -11.92 -14.97 -12.83
N PRO A 572 -12.07 -15.57 -14.02
CA PRO A 572 -13.10 -16.56 -14.22
C PRO A 572 -12.97 -17.65 -13.15
N VAL A 573 -14.07 -17.88 -12.44
CA VAL A 573 -14.16 -19.02 -11.52
C VAL A 573 -13.74 -20.26 -12.28
N PRO A 574 -12.87 -21.14 -11.75
CA PRO A 574 -12.54 -22.40 -12.41
C PRO A 574 -13.84 -23.07 -12.85
N LEU A 575 -13.92 -23.48 -14.13
CA LEU A 575 -15.13 -24.10 -14.65
C LEU A 575 -15.50 -25.26 -13.74
N PRO A 576 -16.71 -25.31 -13.18
CA PRO A 576 -17.11 -26.40 -12.32
C PRO A 576 -17.09 -27.72 -13.09
N ASP A 577 -16.94 -28.85 -12.42
CA ASP A 577 -17.12 -30.20 -13.01
C ASP A 577 -18.58 -30.34 -13.43
N TYR A 578 -18.86 -29.99 -14.70
CA TYR A 578 -20.22 -30.05 -15.24
C TYR A 578 -20.73 -31.50 -15.36
N ARG A 579 -21.95 -31.71 -14.89
CA ARG A 579 -22.69 -32.95 -15.18
C ARG A 579 -22.93 -33.07 -16.68
N THR A 580 -22.68 -34.24 -17.28
CA THR A 580 -22.95 -34.48 -18.71
C THR A 580 -24.35 -35.00 -18.90
N LEU A 581 -25.18 -34.28 -19.68
CA LEU A 581 -26.50 -34.72 -20.14
C LEU A 581 -26.34 -35.45 -21.49
N VAL A 582 -26.88 -36.69 -21.61
CA VAL A 582 -26.80 -37.47 -22.85
C VAL A 582 -28.09 -37.29 -23.62
N LEU A 583 -28.02 -36.57 -24.72
CA LEU A 583 -29.15 -36.23 -25.56
C LEU A 583 -29.41 -37.37 -26.58
N ARG A 584 -30.67 -37.63 -26.92
CA ARG A 584 -31.05 -38.56 -27.94
C ARG A 584 -30.78 -38.01 -29.35
N SER A 585 -30.35 -38.85 -30.26
CA SER A 585 -29.98 -38.44 -31.62
C SER A 585 -31.18 -37.99 -32.49
N ASP A 586 -32.38 -38.30 -32.06
CA ASP A 586 -33.63 -38.01 -32.78
C ASP A 586 -34.44 -36.82 -32.18
N ALA A 587 -33.85 -36.15 -31.16
CA ALA A 587 -34.55 -35.07 -30.49
C ALA A 587 -33.77 -33.74 -30.60
N ASP A 588 -34.47 -32.69 -31.00
CA ASP A 588 -33.95 -31.33 -31.13
C ASP A 588 -34.62 -30.35 -30.15
N GLY A 589 -33.93 -29.29 -29.82
CA GLY A 589 -34.45 -28.14 -29.04
C GLY A 589 -35.00 -28.54 -27.67
N SER A 590 -36.15 -27.99 -27.28
CA SER A 590 -36.79 -28.24 -25.99
C SER A 590 -37.17 -29.67 -25.72
N ALA A 591 -37.40 -30.47 -26.78
CA ALA A 591 -37.72 -31.90 -26.68
C ALA A 591 -36.51 -32.75 -26.22
N ALA A 592 -35.31 -32.33 -26.57
CA ALA A 592 -34.08 -33.00 -26.14
C ALA A 592 -33.82 -32.86 -24.62
N LEU A 593 -34.35 -31.84 -23.98
CA LEU A 593 -34.18 -31.57 -22.54
C LEU A 593 -35.23 -32.31 -21.66
N LEU A 594 -36.37 -32.76 -22.25
CA LEU A 594 -37.46 -33.40 -21.51
C LEU A 594 -37.04 -34.53 -20.58
N PRO A 595 -36.19 -35.51 -21.02
CA PRO A 595 -35.77 -36.59 -20.14
C PRO A 595 -34.89 -36.13 -18.96
N HIS A 596 -34.34 -34.94 -19.06
CA HIS A 596 -33.37 -34.38 -18.11
C HIS A 596 -33.96 -33.33 -17.15
N LEU A 597 -35.28 -33.01 -17.27
CA LEU A 597 -35.94 -32.03 -16.38
C LEU A 597 -35.74 -32.32 -14.89
N PRO A 598 -35.89 -33.59 -14.41
CA PRO A 598 -35.69 -33.87 -12.98
C PRO A 598 -34.24 -33.55 -12.52
N THR A 599 -33.25 -33.81 -13.37
CA THR A 599 -31.85 -33.51 -13.08
C THR A 599 -31.57 -31.99 -13.10
N LEU A 600 -32.17 -31.28 -14.07
CA LEU A 600 -32.08 -29.83 -14.17
C LEU A 600 -32.70 -29.15 -12.94
N GLU A 601 -33.92 -29.55 -12.57
CA GLU A 601 -34.67 -28.95 -11.46
C GLU A 601 -34.07 -29.34 -10.07
N GLY A 602 -33.64 -30.59 -9.90
CA GLY A 602 -33.20 -31.10 -8.59
C GLY A 602 -31.72 -30.81 -8.26
N GLU A 603 -30.85 -30.73 -9.28
CA GLU A 603 -29.42 -30.68 -9.04
C GLU A 603 -28.71 -29.48 -9.71
N ILE A 604 -29.02 -29.23 -11.00
CA ILE A 604 -28.23 -28.28 -11.80
C ILE A 604 -28.68 -26.83 -11.55
N LEU A 605 -29.97 -26.54 -11.70
CA LEU A 605 -30.52 -25.19 -11.58
C LEU A 605 -30.35 -24.57 -10.18
N PRO A 606 -30.57 -25.30 -9.06
CA PRO A 606 -30.37 -24.75 -7.74
C PRO A 606 -28.93 -24.26 -7.52
N ALA A 607 -27.93 -25.09 -7.85
CA ALA A 607 -26.54 -24.76 -7.72
C ALA A 607 -26.09 -23.63 -8.69
N TRP A 608 -26.60 -23.68 -9.93
CA TRP A 608 -26.26 -22.70 -10.95
C TRP A 608 -26.85 -21.31 -10.63
N LEU A 609 -28.11 -21.23 -10.17
CA LEU A 609 -28.78 -19.98 -9.81
C LEU A 609 -28.06 -19.27 -8.65
N SER A 610 -27.71 -19.99 -7.59
CA SER A 610 -27.04 -19.42 -6.43
C SER A 610 -25.68 -18.77 -6.75
N ALA A 611 -25.05 -19.18 -7.85
CA ALA A 611 -23.80 -18.60 -8.33
C ALA A 611 -23.99 -17.36 -9.22
N ARG A 612 -25.23 -16.91 -9.50
CA ARG A 612 -25.51 -15.78 -10.43
C ARG A 612 -25.69 -14.48 -9.67
N ARG A 613 -25.07 -13.39 -10.16
CA ARG A 613 -25.18 -12.05 -9.55
C ARG A 613 -26.61 -11.50 -9.55
N TRP A 614 -27.35 -11.76 -10.63
CA TRP A 614 -28.72 -11.31 -10.80
C TRP A 614 -29.74 -12.10 -9.99
N PHE A 615 -29.37 -13.18 -9.33
CA PHE A 615 -30.28 -13.97 -8.51
C PHE A 615 -30.48 -13.28 -7.15
N SER A 616 -31.68 -12.74 -6.93
CA SER A 616 -32.00 -11.91 -5.76
C SER A 616 -31.95 -12.67 -4.44
N ALA A 617 -32.18 -13.98 -4.47
CA ALA A 617 -32.24 -14.86 -3.30
C ALA A 617 -30.92 -15.65 -3.04
N LYS A 618 -29.75 -15.20 -3.54
CA LYS A 618 -28.48 -15.93 -3.44
C LYS A 618 -28.03 -16.24 -2.01
N ASP A 619 -28.43 -15.40 -1.04
CA ASP A 619 -28.07 -15.53 0.38
C ASP A 619 -29.14 -16.26 1.20
N GLN A 620 -30.15 -16.83 0.52
CA GLN A 620 -31.25 -17.55 1.15
C GLN A 620 -31.26 -19.03 0.71
N ALA A 621 -31.71 -19.92 1.59
CA ALA A 621 -31.79 -21.32 1.26
C ALA A 621 -32.99 -21.61 0.33
N LEU A 622 -32.70 -22.31 -0.78
CA LEU A 622 -33.67 -22.71 -1.78
C LEU A 622 -34.37 -23.99 -1.34
N ARG A 623 -35.69 -24.00 -1.34
CA ARG A 623 -36.51 -25.19 -1.10
C ARG A 623 -36.68 -26.00 -2.35
N SER A 624 -37.02 -25.37 -3.47
CA SER A 624 -37.20 -26.06 -4.76
C SER A 624 -37.07 -25.10 -5.94
N VAL A 625 -36.63 -25.64 -7.08
CA VAL A 625 -36.64 -24.95 -8.38
C VAL A 625 -37.42 -25.81 -9.37
N ARG A 626 -38.38 -25.21 -10.06
CA ARG A 626 -39.21 -25.95 -11.08
C ARG A 626 -39.23 -25.15 -12.37
N ILE A 627 -39.23 -25.87 -13.49
CA ILE A 627 -39.45 -25.30 -14.82
C ILE A 627 -40.95 -25.25 -15.06
N ALA A 628 -41.53 -24.09 -14.81
CA ALA A 628 -42.96 -23.90 -14.93
C ALA A 628 -43.47 -23.88 -16.39
N ARG A 629 -42.65 -23.31 -17.31
CA ARG A 629 -42.98 -23.23 -18.74
C ARG A 629 -41.74 -23.26 -19.62
N ARG A 630 -41.93 -23.67 -20.88
CA ARG A 630 -40.91 -23.72 -21.91
C ARG A 630 -41.42 -23.09 -23.18
N THR A 631 -40.71 -22.09 -23.74
CA THR A 631 -41.07 -21.47 -25.00
C THR A 631 -39.90 -21.56 -25.97
N PRO A 632 -40.09 -22.14 -27.19
CA PRO A 632 -39.02 -22.15 -28.18
C PRO A 632 -38.72 -20.72 -28.60
N LEU A 633 -37.46 -20.35 -28.60
CA LEU A 633 -37.01 -19.07 -29.09
C LEU A 633 -36.77 -19.11 -30.61
N PRO A 634 -37.02 -17.98 -31.34
CA PRO A 634 -36.79 -17.92 -32.77
C PRO A 634 -35.27 -17.89 -33.06
N GLY A 635 -34.86 -18.40 -34.22
CA GLY A 635 -33.46 -18.37 -34.66
C GLY A 635 -33.08 -19.66 -35.39
N ASP A 636 -31.90 -19.66 -36.00
CA ASP A 636 -31.37 -20.80 -36.80
C ASP A 636 -30.90 -21.96 -35.92
N GLN A 637 -30.71 -21.75 -34.62
CA GLN A 637 -30.32 -22.78 -33.66
C GLN A 637 -31.44 -23.01 -32.65
N PRO A 638 -31.65 -24.27 -32.20
CA PRO A 638 -32.68 -24.59 -31.21
C PRO A 638 -32.36 -23.98 -29.86
N MET A 639 -33.14 -22.98 -29.42
CA MET A 639 -33.05 -22.35 -28.10
C MET A 639 -34.42 -22.37 -27.43
N THR A 640 -34.43 -22.37 -26.11
CA THR A 640 -35.68 -22.43 -25.31
C THR A 640 -35.62 -21.45 -24.18
N LEU A 641 -36.66 -20.62 -24.05
CA LEU A 641 -36.85 -19.78 -22.86
C LEU A 641 -37.50 -20.62 -21.76
N LEU A 642 -36.85 -20.74 -20.63
CA LEU A 642 -37.36 -21.40 -19.43
C LEU A 642 -37.94 -20.33 -18.49
N GLU A 643 -39.19 -20.56 -18.06
CA GLU A 643 -39.77 -19.84 -16.91
C GLU A 643 -39.55 -20.72 -15.67
N LEU A 644 -38.74 -20.21 -14.73
CA LEU A 644 -38.41 -20.92 -13.51
C LEU A 644 -39.27 -20.38 -12.35
N GLU A 645 -39.87 -21.29 -11.59
CA GLU A 645 -40.51 -20.99 -10.30
C GLU A 645 -39.59 -21.47 -9.18
N VAL A 646 -39.13 -20.54 -8.37
CA VAL A 646 -38.21 -20.76 -7.25
C VAL A 646 -38.99 -20.60 -5.94
N GLU A 647 -39.03 -21.62 -5.11
CA GLU A 647 -39.60 -21.59 -3.76
C GLU A 647 -38.49 -21.52 -2.73
N LEU A 648 -38.53 -20.48 -1.88
CA LEU A 648 -37.58 -20.25 -0.80
C LEU A 648 -38.04 -20.98 0.47
N GLU A 649 -37.13 -21.19 1.45
CA GLU A 649 -37.49 -21.87 2.70
C GLU A 649 -38.55 -21.12 3.53
N ASP A 650 -38.61 -19.77 3.41
CA ASP A 650 -39.62 -18.93 4.04
C ASP A 650 -41.01 -19.02 3.38
N GLY A 651 -41.14 -19.81 2.31
CA GLY A 651 -42.40 -20.02 1.56
C GLY A 651 -42.70 -18.99 0.48
N ARG A 652 -41.85 -17.99 0.26
CA ARG A 652 -41.96 -17.07 -0.86
C ARG A 652 -41.69 -17.78 -2.17
N ARG A 653 -42.39 -17.39 -3.22
CA ARG A 653 -42.23 -17.88 -4.58
C ARG A 653 -41.86 -16.75 -5.51
N GLU A 654 -40.77 -16.95 -6.22
CA GLU A 654 -40.22 -15.99 -7.18
C GLU A 654 -40.18 -16.61 -8.58
N ARG A 655 -40.23 -15.77 -9.62
CA ARG A 655 -40.17 -16.22 -11.01
C ARG A 655 -38.99 -15.62 -11.73
N TYR A 656 -38.27 -16.49 -12.46
CA TYR A 656 -37.09 -16.11 -13.21
C TYR A 656 -37.17 -16.57 -14.66
N MET A 657 -36.56 -15.77 -15.58
CA MET A 657 -36.46 -16.06 -16.99
C MET A 657 -35.05 -16.48 -17.36
N LEU A 658 -34.92 -17.68 -17.95
CA LEU A 658 -33.64 -18.25 -18.34
C LEU A 658 -33.73 -18.77 -19.77
N PRO A 659 -33.21 -18.05 -20.79
CA PRO A 659 -33.04 -18.62 -22.10
C PRO A 659 -31.89 -19.66 -22.09
N VAL A 660 -32.08 -20.83 -22.64
CA VAL A 660 -31.04 -21.84 -22.74
C VAL A 660 -30.86 -22.28 -24.19
N GLY A 661 -29.62 -22.60 -24.53
CA GLY A 661 -29.22 -23.08 -25.84
C GLY A 661 -28.05 -24.06 -25.72
N ILE A 662 -27.84 -24.87 -26.77
CA ILE A 662 -26.68 -25.76 -26.84
C ILE A 662 -25.68 -25.17 -27.81
N VAL A 663 -24.44 -25.10 -27.38
CA VAL A 663 -23.28 -24.74 -28.21
C VAL A 663 -22.32 -25.93 -28.26
N TRP A 664 -21.98 -26.39 -29.47
CA TRP A 664 -21.13 -27.54 -29.68
C TRP A 664 -19.65 -27.16 -29.68
N GLU A 665 -18.76 -27.98 -29.14
CA GLU A 665 -17.32 -27.73 -29.13
C GLU A 665 -16.75 -27.45 -30.54
N ARG A 666 -17.30 -28.04 -31.60
CA ARG A 666 -16.91 -27.74 -32.98
C ARG A 666 -17.15 -26.27 -33.40
N GLU A 667 -18.08 -25.59 -32.75
CA GLU A 667 -18.46 -24.22 -33.03
C GLU A 667 -17.56 -23.22 -32.30
N GLN A 668 -16.58 -23.70 -31.56
CA GLN A 668 -15.65 -22.90 -30.72
C GLN A 668 -16.38 -21.95 -29.79
N PRO A 669 -17.01 -22.43 -28.72
CA PRO A 669 -17.80 -21.63 -27.82
C PRO A 669 -16.99 -20.44 -27.29
N SER A 670 -17.64 -19.28 -27.13
CA SER A 670 -17.01 -18.13 -26.49
C SER A 670 -16.74 -18.41 -25.00
N THR A 671 -15.75 -17.77 -24.43
CA THR A 671 -15.46 -17.85 -22.98
C THR A 671 -16.71 -17.54 -22.13
N LEU A 672 -17.55 -16.58 -22.56
CA LEU A 672 -18.78 -16.25 -21.86
C LEU A 672 -19.79 -17.41 -21.89
N ALA A 673 -19.94 -18.11 -23.05
CA ALA A 673 -20.82 -19.26 -23.18
C ALA A 673 -20.39 -20.42 -22.29
N GLU A 674 -19.08 -20.64 -22.13
CA GLU A 674 -18.55 -21.64 -21.20
C GLU A 674 -18.77 -21.26 -19.74
N GLN A 675 -18.57 -19.99 -19.38
CA GLN A 675 -18.79 -19.48 -18.01
C GLN A 675 -20.25 -19.50 -17.57
N LEU A 676 -21.17 -19.35 -18.52
CA LEU A 676 -22.62 -19.39 -18.27
C LEU A 676 -23.22 -20.79 -18.52
N ALA A 677 -22.38 -21.80 -18.73
CA ALA A 677 -22.87 -23.17 -18.94
C ALA A 677 -23.56 -23.72 -17.67
N LEU A 678 -24.64 -24.45 -17.90
CA LEU A 678 -25.39 -25.19 -16.88
C LEU A 678 -24.86 -26.64 -16.77
N ALA A 679 -24.58 -27.25 -17.91
CA ALA A 679 -24.15 -28.65 -17.98
C ALA A 679 -23.36 -28.93 -19.27
N ARG A 680 -22.54 -29.97 -19.28
CA ARG A 680 -22.05 -30.55 -20.54
C ARG A 680 -23.17 -31.34 -21.21
N VAL A 681 -23.16 -31.37 -22.53
CA VAL A 681 -24.10 -32.18 -23.31
C VAL A 681 -23.33 -33.11 -24.26
N ARG A 682 -23.85 -34.28 -24.50
CA ARG A 682 -23.31 -35.22 -25.52
C ARG A 682 -24.44 -35.79 -26.35
N GLN A 683 -24.32 -35.69 -27.66
CA GLN A 683 -25.25 -36.30 -28.63
C GLN A 683 -24.42 -37.15 -29.60
N GLY A 684 -24.48 -38.46 -29.43
CA GLY A 684 -23.63 -39.37 -30.21
C GLY A 684 -22.14 -39.11 -29.94
N ARG A 685 -21.40 -38.62 -30.95
CA ARG A 685 -19.97 -38.25 -30.85
C ARG A 685 -19.74 -36.79 -30.60
N GLU A 686 -20.76 -35.98 -30.72
CA GLU A 686 -20.66 -34.53 -30.47
C GLU A 686 -20.79 -34.23 -28.99
N VAL A 687 -19.94 -33.32 -28.53
CA VAL A 687 -19.91 -32.82 -27.17
C VAL A 687 -20.06 -31.30 -27.22
N GLY A 688 -20.72 -30.72 -26.23
CA GLY A 688 -20.92 -29.29 -26.12
C GLY A 688 -21.41 -28.87 -24.74
N TYR A 689 -21.96 -27.68 -24.64
CA TYR A 689 -22.47 -27.10 -23.39
C TYR A 689 -23.95 -26.70 -23.56
N LEU A 690 -24.77 -27.03 -22.58
CA LEU A 690 -26.05 -26.37 -22.34
C LEU A 690 -25.71 -25.09 -21.57
N THR A 691 -25.95 -23.94 -22.19
CA THR A 691 -25.58 -22.63 -21.63
C THR A 691 -26.76 -21.67 -21.63
N ASP A 692 -26.63 -20.60 -20.84
CA ASP A 692 -27.52 -19.45 -20.94
C ASP A 692 -27.39 -18.84 -22.34
N ALA A 693 -28.47 -18.90 -23.10
CA ALA A 693 -28.51 -18.47 -24.50
C ALA A 693 -28.28 -16.96 -24.64
N PHE A 694 -28.37 -16.19 -23.55
CA PHE A 694 -28.00 -14.76 -23.56
C PHE A 694 -26.53 -14.53 -24.00
N ALA A 695 -25.64 -15.51 -23.79
CA ALA A 695 -24.27 -15.50 -24.29
C ALA A 695 -24.14 -15.80 -25.79
N LEU A 696 -25.22 -16.19 -26.46
CA LEU A 696 -25.19 -16.71 -27.82
C LEU A 696 -25.64 -15.65 -28.82
N LYS A 697 -24.81 -15.29 -29.80
CA LYS A 697 -25.17 -14.36 -30.90
C LYS A 697 -26.46 -14.77 -31.64
N PRO A 698 -26.74 -16.07 -31.96
CA PRO A 698 -27.97 -16.46 -32.61
C PRO A 698 -29.26 -16.09 -31.87
N MET A 699 -29.23 -16.08 -30.54
CA MET A 699 -30.36 -15.64 -29.71
C MET A 699 -30.68 -14.16 -29.94
N VAL A 700 -29.70 -13.30 -29.91
CA VAL A 700 -29.89 -11.84 -30.11
C VAL A 700 -30.49 -11.57 -31.49
N ARG A 701 -29.97 -12.25 -32.51
CA ARG A 701 -30.49 -12.13 -33.87
C ARG A 701 -31.94 -12.58 -33.99
N GLY A 702 -32.24 -13.81 -33.46
CA GLY A 702 -33.60 -14.31 -33.46
C GLY A 702 -34.60 -13.41 -32.76
N VAL A 703 -34.19 -12.77 -31.67
CA VAL A 703 -35.00 -11.77 -30.95
C VAL A 703 -35.26 -10.51 -31.81
N ILE A 704 -34.25 -9.98 -32.50
CA ILE A 704 -34.47 -8.83 -33.41
C ILE A 704 -35.41 -9.18 -34.54
N ASP A 705 -35.24 -10.31 -35.21
CA ASP A 705 -36.10 -10.77 -36.30
C ASP A 705 -37.55 -10.99 -35.85
N ALA A 706 -37.74 -11.53 -34.64
CA ALA A 706 -39.05 -11.70 -34.02
C ALA A 706 -39.70 -10.38 -33.64
N LEU A 707 -38.95 -9.40 -33.15
CA LEU A 707 -39.48 -8.06 -32.91
C LEU A 707 -39.88 -7.39 -34.24
N CYS A 708 -39.03 -7.41 -35.26
CA CYS A 708 -39.35 -6.84 -36.57
C CYS A 708 -40.58 -7.46 -37.22
N SER A 709 -40.87 -8.74 -36.98
CA SER A 709 -42.05 -9.42 -37.49
C SER A 709 -43.25 -9.37 -36.54
N ASN A 710 -43.17 -8.74 -35.38
CA ASN A 710 -44.19 -8.78 -34.31
C ASN A 710 -44.68 -10.23 -34.02
N ALA A 711 -43.73 -11.15 -33.82
CA ALA A 711 -44.00 -12.56 -33.64
C ALA A 711 -44.77 -12.86 -32.35
N ALA A 712 -45.54 -13.95 -32.37
CA ALA A 712 -46.17 -14.52 -31.17
C ALA A 712 -45.90 -16.01 -31.08
N LEU A 713 -45.26 -16.42 -30.00
CA LEU A 713 -44.81 -17.78 -29.78
C LEU A 713 -45.66 -18.49 -28.74
N LYS A 714 -46.04 -19.75 -29.03
CA LYS A 714 -46.78 -20.61 -28.10
C LYS A 714 -45.85 -21.39 -27.19
N PHE A 715 -46.33 -21.76 -26.01
CA PHE A 715 -45.62 -22.65 -25.10
C PHE A 715 -45.50 -24.07 -25.69
N CYS A 716 -44.43 -24.83 -25.30
CA CYS A 716 -44.20 -26.21 -25.77
C CYS A 716 -44.98 -27.27 -24.99
N ASP A 717 -45.74 -26.97 -23.96
CA ASP A 717 -46.25 -27.93 -22.96
C ASP A 717 -47.70 -28.34 -23.30
N GLY A 718 -47.86 -29.34 -24.20
CA GLY A 718 -49.10 -30.06 -24.49
C GLY A 718 -50.25 -29.29 -25.16
N GLU A 719 -51.34 -30.00 -25.54
CA GLU A 719 -52.53 -29.37 -26.19
C GLU A 719 -53.26 -28.37 -25.28
N GLU A 720 -53.26 -28.55 -23.98
CA GLU A 720 -53.85 -27.61 -23.02
C GLU A 720 -53.03 -26.30 -22.87
N ALA A 721 -51.71 -26.30 -23.14
CA ALA A 721 -50.81 -25.15 -23.06
C ALA A 721 -51.17 -24.07 -24.10
N SER A 722 -51.74 -24.41 -25.26
CA SER A 722 -52.14 -23.43 -26.26
C SER A 722 -53.31 -22.53 -25.83
N GLN A 723 -54.06 -22.92 -24.79
CA GLN A 723 -55.11 -22.08 -24.16
C GLN A 723 -54.56 -21.23 -23.01
N GLN A 724 -53.31 -21.42 -22.62
CA GLN A 724 -52.70 -20.75 -21.44
C GLN A 724 -51.89 -19.47 -21.74
N GLY A 725 -51.79 -19.05 -23.00
CA GLY A 725 -51.12 -17.78 -23.38
C GLY A 725 -49.99 -17.94 -24.37
N GLN A 726 -49.28 -16.86 -24.59
CA GLN A 726 -48.21 -16.73 -25.59
C GLN A 726 -47.14 -15.70 -25.17
N VAL A 727 -45.92 -15.86 -25.72
CA VAL A 727 -44.89 -14.81 -25.66
C VAL A 727 -45.05 -13.94 -26.90
N ARG A 728 -45.21 -12.63 -26.70
CA ARG A 728 -45.39 -11.61 -27.74
C ARG A 728 -44.17 -10.78 -27.88
N PHE A 729 -43.76 -10.50 -29.10
CA PHE A 729 -42.73 -9.59 -29.51
C PHE A 729 -43.42 -8.37 -30.15
N GLU A 730 -43.23 -7.20 -29.58
CA GLU A 730 -43.88 -5.99 -30.06
C GLU A 730 -42.85 -4.91 -30.38
N ALA A 731 -42.70 -4.54 -31.65
CA ALA A 731 -41.87 -3.46 -32.08
C ALA A 731 -42.56 -2.11 -32.02
N THR A 732 -41.81 -1.04 -31.68
CA THR A 732 -42.27 0.33 -31.91
C THR A 732 -41.87 0.79 -33.32
N PRO A 733 -42.53 1.87 -33.85
CA PRO A 733 -42.12 2.45 -35.13
C PRO A 733 -40.63 2.90 -35.16
N ALA A 734 -40.04 3.21 -34.01
CA ALA A 734 -38.65 3.63 -33.87
C ALA A 734 -37.65 2.52 -34.27
N LEU A 735 -37.98 1.23 -34.08
CA LEU A 735 -37.16 0.13 -34.53
C LEU A 735 -36.97 0.10 -36.04
N ALA A 736 -38.01 0.39 -36.81
CA ALA A 736 -37.95 0.37 -38.27
C ALA A 736 -37.06 1.48 -38.84
N MET A 737 -36.72 2.50 -38.05
CA MET A 737 -35.84 3.61 -38.44
C MET A 737 -34.37 3.28 -38.19
N LEU A 738 -34.02 2.19 -37.49
CA LEU A 738 -32.70 1.76 -37.22
C LEU A 738 -32.23 0.71 -38.22
N ASP A 739 -31.10 1.01 -38.87
CA ASP A 739 -30.42 0.03 -39.77
C ASP A 739 -29.47 -0.86 -38.93
N ILE A 740 -29.99 -1.93 -38.32
CA ILE A 740 -29.19 -2.91 -37.58
C ILE A 740 -28.60 -3.91 -38.59
N PRO A 741 -27.25 -4.10 -38.63
CA PRO A 741 -26.62 -5.05 -39.53
C PRO A 741 -27.12 -6.47 -39.33
N HIS A 742 -27.06 -7.32 -40.37
CA HIS A 742 -27.49 -8.73 -40.31
C HIS A 742 -26.62 -9.57 -39.35
N ASP A 743 -25.28 -9.26 -39.24
CA ASP A 743 -24.37 -9.81 -38.27
C ASP A 743 -23.81 -8.65 -37.41
N PRO A 744 -24.54 -8.24 -36.38
CA PRO A 744 -24.14 -7.11 -35.56
C PRO A 744 -23.00 -7.47 -34.61
N GLU A 745 -22.15 -6.50 -34.31
CA GLU A 745 -21.25 -6.60 -33.19
C GLU A 745 -22.08 -6.57 -31.90
N ILE A 746 -21.77 -7.51 -30.99
CA ILE A 746 -22.46 -7.62 -29.69
C ILE A 746 -21.45 -7.42 -28.58
N ARG A 747 -21.77 -6.49 -27.68
CA ARG A 747 -20.97 -6.21 -26.47
C ARG A 747 -21.84 -6.43 -25.23
N TRP A 748 -21.47 -7.42 -24.43
CA TRP A 748 -22.17 -7.73 -23.16
C TRP A 748 -21.75 -6.74 -22.08
N LEU A 749 -22.72 -6.21 -21.34
CA LEU A 749 -22.49 -5.29 -20.22
C LEU A 749 -22.41 -6.07 -18.92
N SER A 750 -21.36 -5.80 -18.12
CA SER A 750 -21.07 -6.55 -16.87
C SER A 750 -21.61 -5.88 -15.60
N ALA A 751 -22.17 -4.67 -15.72
CA ALA A 751 -22.42 -3.79 -14.57
C ALA A 751 -23.78 -4.00 -13.86
N GLU A 752 -24.74 -4.73 -14.44
CA GLU A 752 -26.09 -4.83 -13.86
C GLU A 752 -26.24 -5.98 -12.86
N GLN A 753 -26.86 -5.69 -11.73
CA GLN A 753 -27.07 -6.65 -10.63
C GLN A 753 -28.38 -7.43 -10.72
N SER A 754 -29.45 -6.91 -11.37
CA SER A 754 -30.78 -7.53 -11.42
C SER A 754 -31.20 -8.04 -12.80
N ASN A 755 -30.62 -7.51 -13.88
CA ASN A 755 -30.95 -7.79 -15.27
C ASN A 755 -29.69 -8.22 -16.05
N SER A 756 -29.88 -8.67 -17.30
CA SER A 756 -28.77 -8.93 -18.20
C SER A 756 -28.90 -8.05 -19.43
N SER A 757 -27.90 -7.22 -19.70
CA SER A 757 -27.92 -6.26 -20.81
C SER A 757 -26.77 -6.45 -21.79
N LEU A 758 -27.03 -6.16 -23.07
CA LEU A 758 -26.03 -6.15 -24.13
C LEU A 758 -26.29 -5.01 -25.14
N VAL A 759 -25.23 -4.54 -25.74
CA VAL A 759 -25.26 -3.51 -26.79
C VAL A 759 -25.15 -4.19 -28.15
N ILE A 760 -25.99 -3.77 -29.11
CA ILE A 760 -26.09 -4.29 -30.45
C ILE A 760 -25.63 -3.19 -31.44
N ALA A 761 -24.47 -3.40 -32.08
CA ALA A 761 -23.91 -2.54 -33.13
C ALA A 761 -23.81 -1.04 -32.74
N ASP A 762 -23.64 -0.71 -31.45
CA ASP A 762 -23.74 0.65 -30.92
C ASP A 762 -25.01 1.43 -31.36
N LYS A 763 -26.11 0.71 -31.59
CA LYS A 763 -27.39 1.26 -32.02
C LYS A 763 -28.53 0.94 -31.08
N ALA A 764 -28.51 -0.23 -30.42
CA ALA A 764 -29.57 -0.65 -29.50
C ALA A 764 -28.99 -1.33 -28.25
N VAL A 765 -29.74 -1.30 -27.15
CA VAL A 765 -29.47 -2.02 -25.91
C VAL A 765 -30.61 -3.02 -25.73
N PHE A 766 -30.28 -4.30 -25.64
CA PHE A 766 -31.20 -5.38 -25.27
C PHE A 766 -31.07 -5.69 -23.80
N LYS A 767 -32.20 -5.65 -23.07
CA LYS A 767 -32.26 -5.86 -21.62
C LYS A 767 -33.20 -7.02 -21.30
N LEU A 768 -32.65 -8.12 -20.78
CA LEU A 768 -33.40 -9.29 -20.34
C LEU A 768 -33.67 -9.18 -18.83
N LEU A 769 -34.92 -9.12 -18.45
CA LEU A 769 -35.35 -9.12 -17.06
C LEU A 769 -35.24 -10.55 -16.50
N ARG A 770 -34.32 -10.77 -15.57
CA ARG A 770 -34.11 -12.10 -14.98
C ARG A 770 -35.17 -12.44 -13.94
N HIS A 771 -35.49 -11.54 -13.06
CA HIS A 771 -36.59 -11.63 -12.10
C HIS A 771 -37.83 -10.92 -12.68
N VAL A 772 -38.96 -11.60 -12.74
CA VAL A 772 -40.16 -11.06 -13.36
C VAL A 772 -41.34 -11.04 -12.39
N ALA A 773 -42.06 -9.93 -12.40
CA ALA A 773 -43.28 -9.72 -11.65
C ALA A 773 -44.48 -9.65 -12.61
N VAL A 774 -45.66 -10.04 -12.13
CA VAL A 774 -46.92 -9.91 -12.88
C VAL A 774 -47.35 -8.45 -12.87
N GLY A 775 -47.73 -7.92 -14.04
CA GLY A 775 -48.18 -6.57 -14.23
C GLY A 775 -47.41 -5.81 -15.31
N ALA A 776 -47.82 -4.55 -15.50
CA ALA A 776 -47.15 -3.64 -16.42
C ALA A 776 -45.77 -3.26 -15.86
N ASN A 777 -44.79 -3.17 -16.72
CA ASN A 777 -43.43 -2.71 -16.34
C ASN A 777 -43.34 -1.20 -16.61
N PRO A 778 -43.01 -0.39 -15.59
CA PRO A 778 -42.95 1.07 -15.73
C PRO A 778 -41.96 1.53 -16.83
N GLU A 779 -40.80 0.87 -16.97
CA GLU A 779 -39.80 1.19 -17.99
C GLU A 779 -40.34 1.05 -19.43
N ILE A 780 -41.25 0.09 -19.67
CA ILE A 780 -41.89 -0.07 -20.98
C ILE A 780 -43.00 0.98 -21.14
N GLU A 781 -43.87 1.19 -20.14
CA GLU A 781 -44.99 2.14 -20.25
C GLU A 781 -44.44 3.56 -20.45
N ILE A 782 -43.56 4.02 -19.58
CA ILE A 782 -42.98 5.37 -19.64
C ILE A 782 -42.12 5.50 -20.90
N GLY A 783 -41.22 4.52 -21.17
CA GLY A 783 -40.37 4.54 -22.36
C GLY A 783 -41.19 4.58 -23.68
N ARG A 784 -42.30 3.86 -23.80
CA ARG A 784 -43.21 3.93 -24.95
C ARG A 784 -43.84 5.32 -25.08
N ARG A 785 -44.36 5.85 -23.99
CA ARG A 785 -44.99 7.18 -23.96
C ARG A 785 -44.02 8.28 -24.37
N LEU A 786 -42.79 8.28 -23.78
CA LEU A 786 -41.76 9.28 -24.11
C LEU A 786 -41.31 9.16 -25.56
N THR A 787 -41.19 7.93 -26.10
CA THR A 787 -40.84 7.68 -27.50
C THR A 787 -41.88 8.19 -28.45
N GLU A 788 -43.16 7.95 -28.18
CA GLU A 788 -44.33 8.46 -28.97
C GLU A 788 -44.42 9.98 -28.93
N MET A 789 -44.07 10.60 -27.82
CA MET A 789 -44.04 12.05 -27.67
C MET A 789 -42.80 12.70 -28.31
N GLY A 790 -41.81 11.92 -28.70
CA GLY A 790 -40.54 12.41 -29.25
C GLY A 790 -39.67 13.12 -28.20
N TYR A 791 -39.70 12.69 -26.92
CA TYR A 791 -38.86 13.24 -25.87
C TYR A 791 -37.41 12.85 -26.10
N ALA A 792 -36.52 13.81 -26.26
CA ALA A 792 -35.16 13.57 -26.72
C ALA A 792 -34.18 13.10 -25.63
N ASN A 793 -34.43 13.43 -24.35
CA ASN A 793 -33.55 13.13 -23.24
C ASN A 793 -33.94 11.86 -22.46
N ALA A 794 -34.52 10.88 -23.16
CA ALA A 794 -34.69 9.50 -22.72
C ALA A 794 -34.28 8.52 -23.85
N ALA A 795 -33.83 7.33 -23.49
CA ALA A 795 -33.56 6.28 -24.48
C ALA A 795 -34.86 5.84 -25.16
N PRO A 796 -35.00 5.91 -26.51
CA PRO A 796 -36.27 5.53 -27.19
C PRO A 796 -36.51 4.05 -27.03
N LEU A 797 -37.72 3.65 -26.68
CA LEU A 797 -38.12 2.24 -26.66
C LEU A 797 -38.30 1.75 -28.10
N LEU A 798 -37.55 0.72 -28.48
CA LEU A 798 -37.56 0.08 -29.80
C LEU A 798 -38.51 -1.11 -29.86
N GLY A 799 -38.67 -1.80 -28.75
CA GLY A 799 -39.55 -2.97 -28.67
C GLY A 799 -39.61 -3.58 -27.30
N SER A 800 -40.57 -4.46 -27.09
CA SER A 800 -40.77 -5.21 -25.85
C SER A 800 -41.15 -6.66 -26.10
N ILE A 801 -40.77 -7.53 -25.15
CA ILE A 801 -41.14 -8.96 -25.15
C ILE A 801 -41.92 -9.22 -23.86
N SER A 802 -43.14 -9.70 -24.01
CA SER A 802 -44.03 -9.95 -22.91
C SER A 802 -44.71 -11.30 -23.00
N ARG A 803 -44.89 -11.95 -21.87
CA ARG A 803 -45.80 -13.08 -21.75
C ARG A 803 -47.20 -12.59 -21.49
N VAL A 804 -48.16 -13.05 -22.26
CA VAL A 804 -49.61 -12.81 -22.06
C VAL A 804 -50.26 -14.13 -21.75
N ASP A 805 -50.85 -14.28 -20.57
CA ASP A 805 -51.54 -15.50 -20.16
C ASP A 805 -52.98 -15.61 -20.79
N GLY A 806 -53.67 -16.74 -20.53
CA GLY A 806 -55.02 -16.95 -21.05
C GLY A 806 -56.10 -16.04 -20.49
N GLN A 807 -55.82 -15.29 -19.45
CA GLN A 807 -56.69 -14.26 -18.83
C GLN A 807 -56.35 -12.84 -19.31
N GLY A 808 -55.28 -12.70 -20.12
CA GLY A 808 -54.84 -11.43 -20.65
C GLY A 808 -53.84 -10.69 -19.74
N THR A 809 -53.38 -11.35 -18.67
CA THR A 809 -52.41 -10.75 -17.77
C THR A 809 -51.02 -10.70 -18.44
N VAL A 810 -50.38 -9.52 -18.39
CA VAL A 810 -49.10 -9.27 -19.02
C VAL A 810 -47.99 -9.44 -17.98
N THR A 811 -46.87 -10.09 -18.40
CA THR A 811 -45.61 -10.14 -17.65
C THR A 811 -44.48 -9.78 -18.60
N THR A 812 -43.75 -8.74 -18.32
CA THR A 812 -42.62 -8.31 -19.14
C THR A 812 -41.44 -9.25 -18.97
N ILE A 813 -40.77 -9.64 -20.08
CA ILE A 813 -39.61 -10.52 -20.13
C ILE A 813 -38.33 -9.75 -20.51
N ALA A 814 -38.44 -8.88 -21.53
CA ALA A 814 -37.30 -8.15 -22.05
C ALA A 814 -37.76 -6.87 -22.77
N LEU A 815 -36.82 -5.97 -22.96
CA LEU A 815 -36.99 -4.75 -23.73
C LEU A 815 -35.78 -4.45 -24.62
N LEU A 816 -36.02 -3.71 -25.70
CA LEU A 816 -35.03 -3.18 -26.61
C LEU A 816 -35.13 -1.68 -26.64
N GLN A 817 -34.03 -0.97 -26.31
CA GLN A 817 -33.95 0.50 -26.27
C GLN A 817 -32.89 1.00 -27.27
N GLY A 818 -32.96 2.27 -27.67
CA GLY A 818 -31.91 2.93 -28.43
C GLY A 818 -30.62 3.08 -27.60
N PHE A 819 -29.49 2.80 -28.22
CA PHE A 819 -28.19 3.02 -27.55
C PHE A 819 -27.84 4.52 -27.54
N ILE A 820 -27.52 5.03 -26.38
CA ILE A 820 -27.06 6.42 -26.17
C ILE A 820 -25.56 6.42 -26.03
N ARG A 821 -24.88 7.15 -26.91
CA ARG A 821 -23.43 7.41 -26.73
C ARG A 821 -23.24 8.31 -25.54
N ASN A 822 -22.51 7.84 -24.55
CA ASN A 822 -22.32 8.51 -23.28
C ASN A 822 -20.86 8.42 -22.78
N GLN A 823 -20.55 9.24 -21.79
CA GLN A 823 -19.26 9.27 -21.08
C GLN A 823 -19.30 8.50 -19.74
N GLY A 824 -20.35 7.72 -19.53
CA GLY A 824 -20.62 7.00 -18.28
C GLY A 824 -21.88 7.51 -17.59
N ASP A 825 -22.25 6.87 -16.47
CA ASP A 825 -23.33 7.37 -15.62
C ASP A 825 -22.88 8.60 -14.82
N ALA A 826 -23.86 9.39 -14.38
CA ALA A 826 -23.59 10.63 -13.66
C ALA A 826 -23.03 10.40 -12.26
N TRP A 827 -23.22 9.23 -11.65
CA TRP A 827 -22.61 8.89 -10.36
C TRP A 827 -21.11 8.84 -10.48
N ARG A 828 -20.60 8.03 -11.41
CA ARG A 828 -19.16 7.90 -11.67
C ARG A 828 -18.56 9.23 -12.15
N TRP A 829 -19.25 9.90 -13.08
CA TRP A 829 -18.84 11.22 -13.56
C TRP A 829 -18.70 12.23 -12.42
N THR A 830 -19.65 12.24 -11.47
CA THR A 830 -19.63 13.11 -10.29
C THR A 830 -18.43 12.79 -9.39
N LEU A 831 -18.15 11.52 -9.12
CA LEU A 831 -16.99 11.11 -8.31
C LEU A 831 -15.68 11.53 -8.97
N ASP A 832 -15.55 11.33 -10.27
CA ASP A 832 -14.37 11.75 -11.04
C ASP A 832 -14.22 13.28 -11.10
N HIS A 833 -15.35 14.00 -11.17
CA HIS A 833 -15.36 15.46 -11.12
C HIS A 833 -14.93 15.98 -9.74
N LEU A 834 -15.51 15.44 -8.67
CA LEU A 834 -15.20 15.82 -7.29
C LEU A 834 -13.72 15.53 -6.94
N ALA A 835 -13.16 14.42 -7.40
CA ALA A 835 -11.76 14.12 -7.20
C ALA A 835 -10.86 15.20 -7.82
N ARG A 836 -11.12 15.59 -9.07
CA ARG A 836 -10.37 16.67 -9.74
C ARG A 836 -10.57 18.03 -9.07
N SER A 837 -11.82 18.38 -8.75
CA SER A 837 -12.15 19.65 -8.08
C SER A 837 -11.51 19.74 -6.70
N PHE A 838 -11.40 18.63 -5.98
CA PHE A 838 -10.71 18.58 -4.69
C PHE A 838 -9.22 18.84 -4.83
N ASP A 839 -8.56 18.22 -5.83
CA ASP A 839 -7.13 18.47 -6.12
C ASP A 839 -6.90 19.95 -6.51
N GLU A 840 -7.77 20.53 -7.34
CA GLU A 840 -7.71 21.95 -7.72
C GLU A 840 -7.95 22.87 -6.52
N TYR A 841 -8.93 22.55 -5.67
CA TYR A 841 -9.26 23.30 -4.45
C TYR A 841 -8.09 23.33 -3.45
N VAL A 842 -7.45 22.17 -3.23
CA VAL A 842 -6.31 22.05 -2.30
C VAL A 842 -5.08 22.82 -2.81
N THR A 843 -4.88 22.87 -4.14
CA THR A 843 -3.73 23.56 -4.74
C THR A 843 -3.98 25.06 -4.98
N ALA A 844 -5.23 25.53 -4.90
CA ALA A 844 -5.61 26.90 -5.13
C ALA A 844 -5.09 27.85 -4.04
N GLN A 845 -4.38 28.92 -4.47
CA GLN A 845 -3.75 29.89 -3.56
C GLN A 845 -4.67 31.06 -3.19
N THR A 846 -5.80 31.26 -3.89
CA THR A 846 -6.77 32.32 -3.62
C THR A 846 -8.16 31.78 -3.41
N ASP A 847 -9.01 32.54 -2.72
CA ASP A 847 -10.41 32.13 -2.48
C ASP A 847 -11.24 32.14 -3.79
N GLU A 848 -10.89 33.00 -4.75
CA GLU A 848 -11.50 33.02 -6.08
C GLU A 848 -11.20 31.72 -6.84
N ALA A 849 -9.93 31.25 -6.83
CA ALA A 849 -9.54 29.99 -7.47
C ALA A 849 -10.20 28.78 -6.81
N ARG A 850 -10.41 28.80 -5.49
CA ARG A 850 -11.17 27.75 -4.78
C ARG A 850 -12.63 27.74 -5.15
N ALA A 851 -13.24 28.91 -5.30
CA ALA A 851 -14.63 29.01 -5.75
C ALA A 851 -14.79 28.52 -7.20
N GLU A 852 -13.82 28.79 -8.07
CA GLU A 852 -13.82 28.34 -9.47
C GLU A 852 -13.65 26.82 -9.57
N ALA A 853 -12.83 26.20 -8.72
CA ALA A 853 -12.62 24.76 -8.69
C ALA A 853 -13.91 23.94 -8.43
N VAL A 854 -14.88 24.51 -7.69
CA VAL A 854 -16.16 23.84 -7.37
C VAL A 854 -17.32 24.31 -8.26
N ALA A 855 -17.21 25.46 -8.95
CA ALA A 855 -18.30 26.05 -9.72
C ALA A 855 -18.72 25.21 -10.96
N GLY A 856 -17.83 24.35 -11.47
CA GLY A 856 -18.13 23.51 -12.65
C GLY A 856 -19.26 22.50 -12.42
N TYR A 857 -19.49 22.06 -11.17
CA TYR A 857 -20.57 21.15 -10.82
C TYR A 857 -21.96 21.79 -10.86
N ASP A 858 -22.07 23.09 -10.59
CA ASP A 858 -23.32 23.82 -10.59
C ASP A 858 -23.99 23.80 -11.97
N ALA A 859 -23.21 23.92 -13.03
CA ALA A 859 -23.68 23.85 -14.40
C ALA A 859 -24.28 22.46 -14.71
N PHE A 860 -23.61 21.39 -14.34
CA PHE A 860 -24.09 20.02 -14.48
C PHE A 860 -25.37 19.78 -13.68
N ALA A 861 -25.42 20.19 -12.42
CA ALA A 861 -26.59 20.06 -11.57
C ALA A 861 -27.79 20.83 -12.15
N ALA A 862 -27.58 22.01 -12.74
CA ALA A 862 -28.60 22.79 -13.41
C ALA A 862 -29.16 22.07 -14.66
N VAL A 863 -28.33 21.42 -15.45
CA VAL A 863 -28.72 20.60 -16.60
C VAL A 863 -29.61 19.43 -16.13
N VAL A 864 -29.17 18.69 -15.12
CA VAL A 864 -29.92 17.58 -14.54
C VAL A 864 -31.32 18.07 -14.06
N GLY A 865 -31.35 19.17 -13.31
CA GLY A 865 -32.59 19.76 -12.83
C GLY A 865 -33.52 20.18 -13.97
N THR A 866 -33.00 20.75 -15.05
CA THR A 866 -33.77 21.15 -16.24
C THR A 866 -34.37 19.92 -16.92
N ARG A 867 -33.59 18.85 -17.15
CA ARG A 867 -34.10 17.64 -17.82
C ARG A 867 -35.14 16.91 -16.98
N LEU A 868 -34.97 16.89 -15.64
CA LEU A 868 -35.99 16.34 -14.74
C LEU A 868 -37.31 17.16 -14.79
N ALA A 869 -37.22 18.48 -14.81
CA ALA A 869 -38.41 19.32 -14.93
C ALA A 869 -39.12 19.11 -16.27
N GLU A 870 -38.40 19.04 -17.39
CA GLU A 870 -38.93 18.74 -18.71
C GLU A 870 -39.60 17.34 -18.78
N LEU A 871 -39.03 16.33 -18.10
CA LEU A 871 -39.64 15.00 -17.96
C LEU A 871 -40.98 15.10 -17.21
N HIS A 872 -41.01 15.78 -16.08
CA HIS A 872 -42.24 15.96 -15.31
C HIS A 872 -43.30 16.72 -16.11
N GLU A 873 -42.90 17.75 -16.85
CA GLU A 873 -43.82 18.49 -17.74
C GLU A 873 -44.36 17.60 -18.87
N ALA A 874 -43.48 16.73 -19.48
CA ALA A 874 -43.91 15.81 -20.51
C ALA A 874 -44.90 14.75 -19.98
N LEU A 875 -44.66 14.18 -18.81
CA LEU A 875 -45.54 13.19 -18.18
C LEU A 875 -46.82 13.78 -17.61
N ALA A 876 -46.86 15.09 -17.34
CA ALA A 876 -48.05 15.81 -16.86
C ALA A 876 -48.93 16.34 -17.97
N ARG A 877 -48.64 16.10 -19.26
CA ARG A 877 -49.49 16.54 -20.39
C ARG A 877 -50.82 15.83 -20.39
N ASP A 878 -51.89 16.54 -20.67
CA ASP A 878 -53.24 15.98 -20.83
C ASP A 878 -53.27 14.87 -21.90
N THR A 879 -53.96 13.79 -21.58
CA THR A 879 -54.03 12.58 -22.46
C THR A 879 -55.34 11.82 -22.17
N ASP A 880 -55.83 11.12 -23.19
CA ASP A 880 -56.97 10.20 -23.07
C ASP A 880 -56.55 8.83 -22.49
N ASP A 881 -55.26 8.59 -22.35
CA ASP A 881 -54.70 7.38 -21.72
C ASP A 881 -54.89 7.45 -20.20
N ALA A 882 -55.73 6.60 -19.67
CA ALA A 882 -56.11 6.59 -18.26
C ALA A 882 -54.89 6.32 -17.32
N ASP A 883 -53.83 5.61 -17.79
CA ASP A 883 -52.63 5.29 -17.01
C ASP A 883 -51.66 6.46 -16.91
N PHE A 884 -51.81 7.48 -17.80
CA PHE A 884 -50.98 8.70 -17.84
C PHE A 884 -51.77 9.99 -17.61
N ALA A 885 -53.13 9.93 -17.57
CA ALA A 885 -53.93 11.12 -17.38
C ALA A 885 -53.67 11.80 -16.03
N PRO A 886 -53.20 13.06 -16.02
CA PRO A 886 -52.95 13.77 -14.76
C PRO A 886 -54.25 13.92 -13.95
N GLN A 887 -54.20 13.61 -12.66
CA GLN A 887 -55.33 13.66 -11.76
C GLN A 887 -55.09 14.65 -10.62
N ARG A 888 -56.10 15.51 -10.33
CA ARG A 888 -56.05 16.33 -9.13
C ARG A 888 -56.36 15.47 -7.93
N ILE A 889 -55.46 15.53 -6.93
CA ILE A 889 -55.60 14.77 -5.68
C ILE A 889 -56.71 15.43 -4.84
N ASP A 890 -57.78 14.70 -4.56
CA ASP A 890 -58.71 15.11 -3.49
C ASP A 890 -58.23 14.72 -2.11
N LEU A 891 -58.82 15.25 -1.06
CA LEU A 891 -58.38 15.00 0.30
C LEU A 891 -58.46 13.53 0.73
N PRO A 892 -59.45 12.72 0.32
CA PRO A 892 -59.45 11.27 0.55
C PRO A 892 -58.23 10.57 -0.08
N THR A 893 -57.93 10.82 -1.35
CA THR A 893 -56.79 10.26 -2.06
C THR A 893 -55.47 10.69 -1.41
N ALA A 894 -55.36 11.96 -1.00
CA ALA A 894 -54.19 12.45 -0.24
C ALA A 894 -53.99 11.68 1.07
N ASN A 895 -55.06 11.39 1.81
CA ASN A 895 -55.01 10.59 3.03
C ASN A 895 -54.55 9.15 2.74
N ASP A 896 -55.01 8.53 1.67
CA ASP A 896 -54.58 7.15 1.30
C ASP A 896 -53.09 7.08 0.92
N VAL A 897 -52.61 8.09 0.19
CA VAL A 897 -51.17 8.20 -0.16
C VAL A 897 -50.32 8.34 1.10
N VAL A 898 -50.70 9.27 1.99
CA VAL A 898 -49.98 9.51 3.24
C VAL A 898 -50.08 8.31 4.19
N ALA A 899 -51.20 7.61 4.23
CA ALA A 899 -51.31 6.36 5.01
C ALA A 899 -50.38 5.26 4.50
N GLY A 900 -50.14 5.21 3.16
CA GLY A 900 -49.13 4.34 2.55
C GLY A 900 -47.72 4.64 3.08
N VAL A 901 -47.30 5.91 3.06
CA VAL A 901 -46.02 6.38 3.58
C VAL A 901 -45.94 6.11 5.10
N GLY A 902 -47.04 6.35 5.84
CA GLY A 902 -47.10 6.09 7.28
C GLY A 902 -46.79 4.62 7.64
N ARG A 903 -47.29 3.65 6.85
CA ARG A 903 -46.95 2.22 7.06
C ARG A 903 -45.46 1.94 6.86
N GLN A 904 -44.81 2.57 5.88
CA GLN A 904 -43.37 2.41 5.64
C GLN A 904 -42.54 3.02 6.79
N VAL A 905 -42.96 4.18 7.27
CA VAL A 905 -42.35 4.87 8.42
C VAL A 905 -42.49 4.03 9.70
N GLU A 906 -43.66 3.41 9.95
CA GLU A 906 -43.79 2.50 11.10
C GLU A 906 -42.88 1.27 10.99
N ALA A 907 -42.79 0.65 9.81
CA ALA A 907 -41.85 -0.48 9.59
C ALA A 907 -40.40 -0.06 9.79
N MET A 908 -40.01 1.16 9.39
CA MET A 908 -38.70 1.73 9.67
C MET A 908 -38.45 1.86 11.18
N TRP A 909 -39.44 2.40 11.95
CA TRP A 909 -39.32 2.52 13.39
C TRP A 909 -39.20 1.16 14.10
N ASP A 910 -39.90 0.14 13.62
CA ASP A 910 -39.80 -1.21 14.11
C ASP A 910 -38.39 -1.75 13.91
N THR A 911 -37.78 -1.49 12.75
CA THR A 911 -36.40 -1.89 12.43
C THR A 911 -35.40 -1.16 13.32
N VAL A 912 -35.53 0.15 13.50
CA VAL A 912 -34.64 0.96 14.37
C VAL A 912 -34.74 0.48 15.82
N ASN A 913 -35.95 0.21 16.33
CA ASN A 913 -36.13 -0.30 17.68
C ASN A 913 -35.54 -1.70 17.88
N ALA A 914 -35.70 -2.60 16.89
CA ALA A 914 -35.10 -3.94 16.93
C ALA A 914 -33.58 -3.86 16.93
N ARG A 915 -32.99 -2.98 16.14
CA ARG A 915 -31.54 -2.76 16.08
C ARG A 915 -30.99 -2.18 17.38
N LEU A 916 -31.68 -1.17 17.94
CA LEU A 916 -31.32 -0.58 19.24
C LEU A 916 -31.35 -1.61 20.37
N ALA A 917 -32.32 -2.54 20.36
CA ALA A 917 -32.42 -3.60 21.37
C ALA A 917 -31.28 -4.63 21.27
N GLY A 918 -30.73 -4.83 20.07
CA GLY A 918 -29.64 -5.80 19.80
C GLY A 918 -28.24 -5.20 19.76
N SER A 919 -28.08 -3.88 19.78
CA SER A 919 -26.76 -3.24 19.65
C SER A 919 -26.04 -3.17 21.00
N GLU A 920 -24.79 -3.65 21.02
CA GLU A 920 -23.85 -3.54 22.15
C GLU A 920 -22.91 -2.32 22.00
N ASP A 921 -22.84 -1.71 20.83
CA ASP A 921 -22.00 -0.53 20.56
C ASP A 921 -22.64 0.76 21.09
N SER A 922 -21.90 1.48 21.93
CA SER A 922 -22.39 2.73 22.56
C SER A 922 -22.59 3.86 21.55
N ALA A 923 -21.76 3.96 20.51
CA ALA A 923 -21.87 5.00 19.49
C ALA A 923 -23.07 4.72 18.55
N GLU A 924 -23.28 3.45 18.17
CA GLU A 924 -24.46 3.03 17.42
C GLU A 924 -25.75 3.28 18.20
N ARG A 925 -25.77 2.95 19.47
CA ARG A 925 -26.94 3.20 20.34
C ARG A 925 -27.28 4.69 20.42
N GLU A 926 -26.29 5.56 20.64
CA GLU A 926 -26.51 7.02 20.70
C GLU A 926 -27.06 7.55 19.37
N ALA A 927 -26.55 7.07 18.22
CA ALA A 927 -27.05 7.44 16.90
C ALA A 927 -28.51 6.97 16.69
N LEU A 928 -28.84 5.73 17.05
CA LEU A 928 -30.20 5.20 16.93
C LEU A 928 -31.19 5.92 17.87
N GLU A 929 -30.79 6.25 19.10
CA GLU A 929 -31.60 7.05 20.04
C GLU A 929 -31.84 8.46 19.52
N ALA A 930 -30.84 9.11 18.89
CA ALA A 930 -30.99 10.40 18.25
C ALA A 930 -32.01 10.35 17.09
N VAL A 931 -31.96 9.31 16.26
CA VAL A 931 -32.96 9.10 15.20
C VAL A 931 -34.35 8.90 15.77
N LEU A 932 -34.52 8.10 16.83
CA LEU A 932 -35.81 7.90 17.48
C LEU A 932 -36.36 9.20 18.11
N ALA A 933 -35.50 10.10 18.56
CA ALA A 933 -35.91 11.39 19.12
C ALA A 933 -36.61 12.29 18.08
N GLU A 934 -36.36 12.08 16.77
CA GLU A 934 -36.99 12.82 15.69
C GLU A 934 -38.41 12.30 15.31
N ARG A 935 -38.81 11.14 15.85
CA ARG A 935 -40.14 10.53 15.54
C ARG A 935 -41.30 11.52 15.69
N PRO A 936 -41.41 12.31 16.78
CA PRO A 936 -42.55 13.26 16.92
C PRO A 936 -42.59 14.33 15.85
N GLN A 937 -41.44 14.77 15.33
CA GLN A 937 -41.37 15.73 14.23
C GLN A 937 -41.87 15.11 12.92
N LEU A 938 -41.46 13.89 12.62
CA LEU A 938 -41.85 13.16 11.42
C LEU A 938 -43.37 12.86 11.45
N ASP A 939 -43.89 12.40 12.59
CA ASP A 939 -45.33 12.16 12.79
C ASP A 939 -46.17 13.45 12.59
N ALA A 940 -45.65 14.59 13.08
CA ALA A 940 -46.31 15.89 12.90
C ALA A 940 -46.28 16.37 11.44
N LEU A 941 -45.22 16.05 10.68
CA LEU A 941 -45.15 16.32 9.25
C LEU A 941 -46.12 15.43 8.48
N LEU A 942 -46.19 14.14 8.77
CA LEU A 942 -47.12 13.19 8.17
C LEU A 942 -48.60 13.61 8.42
N ALA A 943 -48.90 14.06 9.62
CA ALA A 943 -50.25 14.54 9.96
C ALA A 943 -50.68 15.77 9.15
N LYS A 944 -49.74 16.62 8.71
CA LYS A 944 -50.00 17.80 7.87
C LYS A 944 -49.99 17.49 6.37
N ALA A 945 -49.32 16.43 5.96
CA ALA A 945 -49.09 16.10 4.54
C ALA A 945 -50.37 15.99 3.70
N PRO A 946 -51.48 15.37 4.17
CA PRO A 946 -52.71 15.32 3.37
C PRO A 946 -53.26 16.67 2.95
N SER A 947 -53.21 17.67 3.85
CA SER A 947 -53.70 19.01 3.55
C SER A 947 -52.81 19.80 2.56
N VAL A 948 -51.53 19.45 2.50
CA VAL A 948 -50.57 20.04 1.56
C VAL A 948 -50.68 19.37 0.18
N LEU A 949 -50.90 18.05 0.15
CA LEU A 949 -51.08 17.28 -1.07
C LEU A 949 -52.43 17.51 -1.75
N ALA A 950 -53.46 17.85 -1.01
CA ALA A 950 -54.79 18.14 -1.60
C ALA A 950 -54.68 19.28 -2.63
N ASP A 951 -55.36 19.15 -3.77
CA ASP A 951 -55.29 20.01 -4.96
C ASP A 951 -53.99 19.97 -5.76
N SER A 952 -52.98 19.20 -5.34
CA SER A 952 -51.80 18.96 -6.19
C SER A 952 -52.13 17.99 -7.36
N LEU A 953 -51.23 17.92 -8.31
CA LEU A 953 -51.38 17.08 -9.50
C LEU A 953 -50.66 15.74 -9.29
N LEU A 954 -51.40 14.63 -9.37
CA LEU A 954 -50.82 13.28 -9.40
C LEU A 954 -50.49 12.95 -10.86
N THR A 955 -49.18 12.71 -11.10
CA THR A 955 -48.64 12.30 -12.42
C THR A 955 -47.68 11.14 -12.28
N ARG A 956 -47.33 10.50 -13.38
CA ARG A 956 -46.19 9.58 -13.42
C ARG A 956 -44.92 10.37 -13.18
N VAL A 957 -43.94 9.75 -12.47
CA VAL A 957 -42.58 10.26 -12.22
C VAL A 957 -41.60 9.16 -12.48
N HIS A 958 -40.32 9.44 -12.47
CA HIS A 958 -39.26 8.47 -12.68
C HIS A 958 -39.33 7.29 -11.67
N GLY A 959 -39.63 7.57 -10.43
CA GLY A 959 -39.83 6.58 -9.35
C GLY A 959 -38.58 6.22 -8.60
N ASP A 960 -37.43 6.09 -9.29
CA ASP A 960 -36.08 5.75 -8.67
C ASP A 960 -35.01 6.66 -9.26
N PHE A 961 -35.16 7.97 -9.10
CA PHE A 961 -34.30 8.96 -9.71
C PHE A 961 -33.05 9.22 -8.84
N HIS A 962 -31.91 8.80 -9.32
CA HIS A 962 -30.57 9.06 -8.73
C HIS A 962 -29.53 9.19 -9.82
N LEU A 963 -28.31 9.62 -9.46
CA LEU A 963 -27.21 9.86 -10.42
C LEU A 963 -26.83 8.63 -11.27
N GLY A 964 -27.03 7.41 -10.75
CA GLY A 964 -26.80 6.18 -11.52
C GLY A 964 -27.80 5.96 -12.66
N GLN A 965 -28.97 6.65 -12.65
CA GLN A 965 -30.02 6.57 -13.69
C GLN A 965 -29.90 7.71 -14.71
N ILE A 966 -28.77 8.36 -14.78
CA ILE A 966 -28.47 9.48 -15.66
C ILE A 966 -27.23 9.15 -16.47
N LEU A 967 -27.33 9.17 -17.81
CA LEU A 967 -26.15 9.06 -18.68
C LEU A 967 -25.66 10.46 -19.05
N VAL A 968 -24.37 10.71 -18.92
CA VAL A 968 -23.74 11.96 -19.36
C VAL A 968 -23.43 11.84 -20.85
N ALA A 969 -24.09 12.64 -21.68
CA ALA A 969 -23.99 12.57 -23.12
C ALA A 969 -23.58 13.94 -23.69
N PHE A 970 -22.30 14.11 -24.05
CA PHE A 970 -21.72 15.39 -24.48
C PHE A 970 -21.90 16.46 -23.39
N ASP A 971 -22.58 17.57 -23.68
CA ASP A 971 -22.86 18.68 -22.74
C ASP A 971 -24.26 18.56 -22.12
N ASP A 972 -24.90 17.40 -22.19
CA ASP A 972 -26.28 17.16 -21.76
C ASP A 972 -26.40 15.81 -21.00
N VAL A 973 -27.58 15.53 -20.51
CA VAL A 973 -27.86 14.26 -19.81
C VAL A 973 -29.08 13.55 -20.41
N VAL A 974 -29.04 12.21 -20.32
CA VAL A 974 -30.17 11.34 -20.76
C VAL A 974 -30.61 10.49 -19.57
N LEU A 975 -31.93 10.48 -19.33
CA LEU A 975 -32.56 9.76 -18.23
C LEU A 975 -32.90 8.33 -18.66
N ILE A 976 -32.60 7.34 -17.82
CA ILE A 976 -32.78 5.90 -18.10
C ILE A 976 -33.40 5.20 -16.89
N ASP A 977 -33.89 3.95 -17.10
CA ASP A 977 -34.35 3.04 -16.01
C ASP A 977 -35.55 3.57 -15.21
N PHE A 978 -36.61 3.92 -15.92
CA PHE A 978 -37.87 4.48 -15.37
C PHE A 978 -38.63 3.50 -14.48
#